data_5ad8675d9ec5ad71e4729df0c9733fdb
#
_entry.id   5ad8675d9ec5ad71e4729df0c9733fdb
#
_cell.length_a   1.000
_cell.length_b   1.000
_cell.length_c   1.000
_cell.angle_alpha   90.00
_cell.angle_beta   90.00
_cell.angle_gamma   90.00
#
_symmetry.space_group_name_H-M   'P 1'
#
loop_
_entity.id
_entity.type
_entity.pdbx_description
1 polymer ?
#
loop_
_entity_poly.entity_id
_entity_poly.type
_entity_poly.pdbx_seq_one_letter_code
_entity_poly.pdbx_strand_id
1 'polypeptide(L)'
;MLRIRQCCCQGVPTPLNCRPSSRLREKPADRSRLLRRFQPFFVMTSFLRAVLPQTLCARFESWRKNGASTPSVLVNGLLLTLLLVIFPLEREPFRTLRSRLRDYYPQINPECPRLLDSLRVIIQSFWLLFVKPGRPSGAEAVEKVLAGLRAAGRIINRVGELWGNFCLSIIRRVKPLSEASNAGDSEKVSDRAQFSLGEKTLIAIAVILGLILAAICITQPFNLQGQVVFLTFMFFSMIALARIRARISLMLLFVISIVVSGRYLWWRCTSTVNSDTALDLFFSCALLLAELYAFAVMVLGYFQVCWVLDRKPYPLPANRKVWPTVDIFIPTYNESLDVIKPTVYAALNLDWPADKLRVYLLDDGSRDAFKAFADEVGAGYIKREEHNHAKAGNINHAMTVTDGEFIVIFDCDHVPSCDFLLSTMGWLVKDPKIALVQTPHHFYSPDPFEKNMHLDRRLPIENSLFHDFIQKGNDTWNATMFCGSSAVMRRAALNEVGGIAVETVTEDAHTSLKLNRRGWSSAFIDRAVASGLSTETLSAHIGQRIRWARGMIQIFRLDNPLFGRGLTLPQRLCFFNAMLHFLHGLPRLIFLVAPLPYMFADIYIIYATAASIFAYVIPHMVHSAVTNQMLQRGYRYPFLAGVYE
;
A
#
# COMPACT_ATOMS: atom_id res chain seq x y z
N MET A 1 -28.25 -6.43 -36.45
CA MET A 1 -29.06 -7.49 -37.07
C MET A 1 -28.96 -8.75 -36.24
N LEU A 2 -30.08 -9.09 -35.59
CA LEU A 2 -30.80 -10.38 -35.56
C LEU A 2 -30.03 -11.55 -34.92
N ARG A 3 -30.54 -12.34 -33.99
CA ARG A 3 -31.84 -12.68 -33.28
C ARG A 3 -31.47 -13.73 -32.26
N ILE A 4 -31.82 -13.58 -31.02
CA ILE A 4 -32.83 -14.28 -30.20
C ILE A 4 -33.26 -15.66 -30.75
N ARG A 5 -33.10 -16.70 -29.93
CA ARG A 5 -34.11 -17.73 -29.74
C ARG A 5 -34.07 -18.38 -28.35
N GLN A 6 -35.19 -18.29 -27.70
CA GLN A 6 -35.70 -19.08 -26.58
C GLN A 6 -36.01 -20.54 -27.02
N CYS A 7 -35.96 -21.45 -26.06
CA CYS A 7 -36.83 -22.62 -25.89
C CYS A 7 -36.70 -23.05 -24.43
N CYS A 8 -37.60 -22.89 -23.57
CA CYS A 8 -38.92 -23.49 -23.23
C CYS A 8 -38.90 -24.99 -22.92
N CYS A 9 -39.10 -25.27 -21.63
CA CYS A 9 -40.12 -26.11 -20.97
C CYS A 9 -40.11 -27.62 -21.02
N GLN A 10 -40.34 -28.13 -19.83
CA GLN A 10 -41.14 -29.30 -19.34
C GLN A 10 -40.27 -30.35 -18.68
N GLY A 11 -40.57 -30.90 -17.49
CA GLY A 11 -41.80 -31.18 -16.82
C GLY A 11 -41.59 -31.63 -15.37
N VAL A 12 -42.56 -31.37 -14.61
CA VAL A 12 -42.84 -31.82 -13.23
C VAL A 12 -43.36 -33.27 -13.26
N PRO A 13 -43.13 -34.08 -12.20
CA PRO A 13 -44.28 -34.47 -11.39
C PRO A 13 -44.05 -34.44 -9.86
N THR A 14 -45.05 -33.98 -9.19
CA THR A 14 -45.44 -34.17 -7.79
C THR A 14 -46.24 -35.48 -7.63
N PRO A 15 -46.75 -35.80 -6.42
CA PRO A 15 -46.20 -36.02 -5.09
C PRO A 15 -46.64 -37.40 -4.51
N LEU A 16 -46.02 -37.78 -3.41
CA LEU A 16 -46.62 -38.86 -2.59
C LEU A 16 -46.75 -38.44 -1.12
N ASN A 17 -48.01 -38.46 -0.71
CA ASN A 17 -48.53 -38.33 0.64
C ASN A 17 -47.91 -39.35 1.62
N CYS A 18 -47.58 -38.90 2.83
CA CYS A 18 -47.67 -39.71 4.02
C CYS A 18 -48.27 -38.89 5.17
N ARG A 19 -49.30 -39.44 5.75
CA ARG A 19 -50.11 -38.92 6.85
C ARG A 19 -49.38 -38.95 8.21
N PRO A 20 -49.85 -38.19 9.22
CA PRO A 20 -49.18 -38.00 10.49
C PRO A 20 -49.61 -39.08 11.52
N SER A 21 -48.67 -39.53 12.31
CA SER A 21 -48.94 -40.30 13.53
C SER A 21 -48.73 -39.45 14.78
N SER A 22 -49.79 -39.33 15.50
CA SER A 22 -50.10 -39.07 16.92
C SER A 22 -48.99 -38.72 17.92
N ARG A 23 -49.21 -37.57 18.56
CA ARG A 23 -49.20 -37.27 20.01
C ARG A 23 -48.05 -37.80 20.88
N LEU A 24 -47.18 -36.86 21.26
CA LEU A 24 -46.71 -36.82 22.67
C LEU A 24 -46.77 -35.36 23.14
N ARG A 25 -47.54 -35.14 24.23
CA ARG A 25 -47.64 -33.86 24.94
C ARG A 25 -46.32 -33.63 25.67
N GLU A 26 -45.52 -32.69 25.27
CA GLU A 26 -44.43 -32.14 26.08
C GLU A 26 -44.93 -30.94 26.89
N LYS A 27 -44.64 -30.97 28.19
CA LYS A 27 -44.87 -29.88 29.15
C LYS A 27 -44.08 -28.63 28.73
N PRO A 28 -44.59 -27.40 28.98
CA PRO A 28 -43.86 -26.19 28.68
C PRO A 28 -42.61 -26.09 29.55
N ALA A 29 -41.44 -26.26 28.93
CA ALA A 29 -40.16 -26.01 29.58
C ALA A 29 -40.00 -24.52 29.84
N ASP A 30 -39.64 -24.23 31.06
CA ASP A 30 -39.42 -22.92 31.67
C ASP A 30 -38.52 -22.01 30.80
N ARG A 31 -39.11 -21.09 30.05
CA ARG A 31 -38.45 -20.10 29.21
C ARG A 31 -37.50 -19.19 29.98
N SER A 32 -37.65 -19.11 31.29
CA SER A 32 -36.83 -18.22 32.15
C SER A 32 -35.41 -18.74 32.39
N ARG A 33 -35.19 -20.07 32.36
CA ARG A 33 -33.86 -20.68 32.52
C ARG A 33 -33.04 -20.65 31.23
N LEU A 34 -33.68 -20.68 30.07
CA LEU A 34 -33.00 -20.54 28.77
C LEU A 34 -32.50 -19.12 28.54
N LEU A 35 -33.25 -18.08 28.94
CA LEU A 35 -32.86 -16.68 28.79
C LEU A 35 -31.66 -16.30 29.66
N ARG A 36 -31.50 -16.87 30.87
CA ARG A 36 -30.32 -16.62 31.75
C ARG A 36 -29.03 -17.27 31.23
N ARG A 37 -29.09 -18.30 30.41
CA ARG A 37 -27.91 -18.90 29.76
C ARG A 37 -27.42 -18.14 28.54
N PHE A 38 -28.26 -17.26 27.94
CA PHE A 38 -27.97 -16.51 26.74
C PHE A 38 -27.49 -15.06 26.98
N GLN A 39 -27.65 -14.52 28.20
CA GLN A 39 -27.23 -13.15 28.52
C GLN A 39 -25.76 -12.83 28.24
N PRO A 40 -24.77 -13.62 28.65
CA PRO A 40 -23.36 -13.32 28.35
C PRO A 40 -23.03 -13.41 26.86
N PHE A 41 -23.78 -14.18 26.10
CA PHE A 41 -23.56 -14.33 24.66
C PHE A 41 -24.14 -13.18 23.87
N PHE A 42 -25.26 -12.60 24.30
CA PHE A 42 -25.89 -11.46 23.62
C PHE A 42 -25.05 -10.18 23.76
N VAL A 43 -24.42 -9.97 24.90
CA VAL A 43 -23.49 -8.88 25.14
C VAL A 43 -22.20 -9.07 24.33
N MET A 44 -21.70 -10.29 24.25
CA MET A 44 -20.50 -10.61 23.47
C MET A 44 -20.71 -10.50 21.96
N THR A 45 -21.91 -10.86 21.44
CA THR A 45 -22.22 -10.68 20.00
C THR A 45 -22.37 -9.21 19.63
N SER A 46 -22.92 -8.38 20.51
CA SER A 46 -23.00 -6.92 20.29
C SER A 46 -21.60 -6.28 20.36
N PHE A 47 -20.73 -6.72 21.24
CA PHE A 47 -19.32 -6.28 21.29
C PHE A 47 -18.57 -6.72 20.03
N LEU A 48 -18.66 -8.00 19.62
CA LEU A 48 -18.02 -8.51 18.41
C LEU A 48 -18.54 -7.80 17.15
N ARG A 49 -19.82 -7.50 17.06
CA ARG A 49 -20.40 -6.69 15.97
C ARG A 49 -19.91 -5.25 15.97
N ALA A 50 -19.63 -4.70 17.15
CA ALA A 50 -19.08 -3.35 17.24
C ALA A 50 -17.58 -3.32 16.90
N VAL A 51 -16.83 -4.41 17.14
CA VAL A 51 -15.37 -4.47 16.98
C VAL A 51 -14.93 -5.12 15.66
N LEU A 52 -15.68 -6.08 15.10
CA LEU A 52 -15.25 -6.85 13.94
C LEU A 52 -15.96 -6.43 12.64
N PRO A 53 -15.32 -6.63 11.46
CA PRO A 53 -15.98 -6.45 10.17
C PRO A 53 -17.25 -7.30 10.05
N GLN A 54 -18.28 -6.78 9.38
CA GLN A 54 -19.58 -7.46 9.21
C GLN A 54 -19.43 -8.87 8.61
N THR A 55 -18.46 -9.06 7.71
CA THR A 55 -18.15 -10.35 7.08
C THR A 55 -17.66 -11.41 8.07
N LEU A 56 -16.92 -11.01 9.11
CA LEU A 56 -16.48 -11.92 10.18
C LEU A 56 -17.63 -12.25 11.14
N CYS A 57 -18.47 -11.27 11.48
CA CYS A 57 -19.64 -11.48 12.31
C CYS A 57 -20.61 -12.48 11.66
N ALA A 58 -20.89 -12.32 10.36
CA ALA A 58 -21.72 -13.24 9.59
C ALA A 58 -21.13 -14.66 9.58
N ARG A 59 -19.80 -14.80 9.56
CA ARG A 59 -19.12 -16.09 9.62
C ARG A 59 -19.25 -16.77 10.99
N PHE A 60 -19.14 -16.01 12.06
CA PHE A 60 -19.32 -16.55 13.42
C PHE A 60 -20.78 -17.01 13.65
N GLU A 61 -21.74 -16.29 13.12
CA GLU A 61 -23.14 -16.71 13.14
C GLU A 61 -23.38 -17.98 12.31
N SER A 62 -22.74 -18.09 11.14
CA SER A 62 -22.77 -19.30 10.32
C SER A 62 -22.19 -20.51 11.06
N TRP A 63 -21.04 -20.37 11.72
CA TRP A 63 -20.44 -21.45 12.51
C TRP A 63 -21.35 -21.93 13.63
N ARG A 64 -22.06 -20.99 14.28
CA ARG A 64 -23.05 -21.32 15.32
C ARG A 64 -24.25 -22.05 14.76
N LYS A 65 -24.79 -21.60 13.63
CA LYS A 65 -25.89 -22.28 12.93
C LYS A 65 -25.52 -23.72 12.53
N ASN A 66 -24.26 -23.93 12.17
CA ASN A 66 -23.73 -25.24 11.80
C ASN A 66 -23.32 -26.12 13.00
N GLY A 67 -23.65 -25.71 14.23
CA GLY A 67 -23.46 -26.54 15.45
C GLY A 67 -22.11 -26.37 16.15
N ALA A 68 -21.28 -25.39 15.79
CA ALA A 68 -20.02 -25.14 16.50
C ALA A 68 -20.28 -24.68 17.94
N SER A 69 -19.50 -25.22 18.90
CA SER A 69 -19.59 -24.83 20.30
C SER A 69 -19.11 -23.38 20.52
N THR A 70 -19.64 -22.69 21.53
CA THR A 70 -19.25 -21.31 21.85
C THR A 70 -17.75 -21.13 22.06
N PRO A 71 -17.05 -21.99 22.82
CA PRO A 71 -15.59 -21.92 22.95
C PRO A 71 -14.85 -22.10 21.61
N SER A 72 -15.36 -22.96 20.73
CA SER A 72 -14.79 -23.17 19.39
C SER A 72 -14.89 -21.91 18.53
N VAL A 73 -16.06 -21.27 18.52
CA VAL A 73 -16.29 -20.02 17.76
C VAL A 73 -15.36 -18.90 18.27
N LEU A 74 -15.15 -18.80 19.59
CA LEU A 74 -14.28 -17.80 20.19
C LEU A 74 -12.82 -18.00 19.85
N VAL A 75 -12.29 -19.20 20.04
CA VAL A 75 -10.86 -19.47 19.79
C VAL A 75 -10.52 -19.35 18.31
N ASN A 76 -11.33 -19.97 17.45
CA ASN A 76 -11.11 -19.87 16.00
C ASN A 76 -11.37 -18.45 15.47
N GLY A 77 -12.33 -17.71 16.07
CA GLY A 77 -12.62 -16.33 15.75
C GLY A 77 -11.49 -15.39 16.16
N LEU A 78 -10.93 -15.56 17.34
CA LEU A 78 -9.77 -14.79 17.81
C LEU A 78 -8.55 -15.03 16.90
N LEU A 79 -8.24 -16.28 16.58
CA LEU A 79 -7.13 -16.60 15.68
C LEU A 79 -7.36 -16.02 14.27
N LEU A 80 -8.56 -16.16 13.72
CA LEU A 80 -8.88 -15.58 12.41
C LEU A 80 -8.78 -14.06 12.43
N THR A 81 -9.20 -13.40 13.52
CA THR A 81 -9.06 -11.97 13.69
C THR A 81 -7.60 -11.56 13.80
N LEU A 82 -6.81 -12.30 14.55
CA LEU A 82 -5.37 -12.07 14.72
C LEU A 82 -4.63 -12.28 13.39
N LEU A 83 -4.95 -13.33 12.67
CA LEU A 83 -4.42 -13.57 11.32
C LEU A 83 -4.81 -12.47 10.33
N LEU A 84 -6.03 -11.95 10.38
CA LEU A 84 -6.48 -10.85 9.53
C LEU A 84 -5.88 -9.49 9.91
N VAL A 85 -5.38 -9.35 11.13
CA VAL A 85 -4.67 -8.16 11.60
C VAL A 85 -3.18 -8.24 11.25
N ILE A 86 -2.55 -9.39 11.48
CA ILE A 86 -1.13 -9.64 11.22
C ILE A 86 -0.87 -9.80 9.72
N PHE A 87 -1.75 -10.57 9.07
CA PHE A 87 -1.77 -10.75 7.62
C PHE A 87 -3.06 -10.13 7.10
N PRO A 88 -3.05 -8.89 6.64
CA PRO A 88 -4.19 -8.31 5.94
C PRO A 88 -4.37 -9.09 4.64
N LEU A 89 -5.01 -10.24 4.75
CA LEU A 89 -5.27 -11.15 3.67
C LEU A 89 -6.25 -10.48 2.73
N GLU A 90 -5.77 -10.21 1.58
CA GLU A 90 -6.54 -9.81 0.42
C GLU A 90 -7.65 -10.84 0.21
N ARG A 91 -8.84 -10.35 -0.08
CA ARG A 91 -10.06 -11.18 -0.12
C ARG A 91 -9.98 -12.34 -1.12
N GLU A 92 -9.23 -12.20 -2.21
CA GLU A 92 -9.20 -13.15 -3.33
C GLU A 92 -8.21 -14.32 -3.15
N PRO A 93 -6.96 -14.15 -2.68
CA PRO A 93 -6.11 -15.29 -2.33
C PRO A 93 -6.73 -16.19 -1.28
N PHE A 94 -7.56 -15.61 -0.39
CA PHE A 94 -8.30 -16.39 0.61
C PHE A 94 -9.38 -17.28 0.00
N ARG A 95 -10.03 -16.83 -1.07
CA ARG A 95 -11.01 -17.66 -1.81
C ARG A 95 -10.35 -18.85 -2.48
N THR A 96 -9.20 -18.65 -3.11
CA THR A 96 -8.43 -19.71 -3.77
C THR A 96 -7.81 -20.66 -2.75
N LEU A 97 -7.27 -20.13 -1.65
CA LEU A 97 -6.79 -20.96 -0.53
C LEU A 97 -7.94 -21.76 0.09
N ARG A 98 -9.13 -21.18 0.23
CA ARG A 98 -10.33 -21.85 0.75
C ARG A 98 -10.80 -22.99 -0.14
N SER A 99 -10.74 -22.85 -1.47
CA SER A 99 -11.11 -23.93 -2.40
C SER A 99 -10.15 -25.12 -2.30
N ARG A 100 -8.86 -24.85 -2.00
CA ARG A 100 -7.81 -25.86 -1.83
C ARG A 100 -7.57 -26.27 -0.35
N LEU A 101 -8.27 -25.65 0.59
CA LEU A 101 -8.07 -25.90 2.03
C LEU A 101 -8.36 -27.36 2.39
N ARG A 102 -9.28 -28.02 1.71
CA ARG A 102 -9.57 -29.45 1.86
C ARG A 102 -8.42 -30.36 1.41
N ASP A 103 -7.64 -29.93 0.40
CA ASP A 103 -6.52 -30.73 -0.11
C ASP A 103 -5.34 -30.72 0.86
N TYR A 104 -5.08 -29.57 1.51
CA TYR A 104 -4.01 -29.40 2.48
C TYR A 104 -4.40 -29.74 3.92
N TYR A 105 -5.68 -29.63 4.27
CA TYR A 105 -6.22 -29.83 5.60
C TYR A 105 -7.49 -30.69 5.57
N PRO A 106 -7.41 -31.95 5.13
CA PRO A 106 -8.59 -32.78 4.89
C PRO A 106 -9.43 -33.05 6.15
N GLN A 107 -8.86 -32.89 7.35
CA GLN A 107 -9.54 -33.10 8.62
C GLN A 107 -10.27 -31.88 9.18
N ILE A 108 -10.14 -30.72 8.53
CA ILE A 108 -10.72 -29.46 8.98
C ILE A 108 -11.98 -29.15 8.18
N ASN A 109 -13.10 -29.00 8.90
CA ASN A 109 -14.32 -28.50 8.30
C ASN A 109 -14.43 -26.98 8.44
N PRO A 110 -14.22 -26.20 7.36
CA PRO A 110 -14.26 -24.75 7.42
C PRO A 110 -15.64 -24.15 7.72
N GLU A 111 -16.72 -24.95 7.62
CA GLU A 111 -18.09 -24.53 7.88
C GLU A 111 -18.54 -24.79 9.32
N CYS A 112 -17.89 -25.73 10.01
CA CYS A 112 -18.16 -26.03 11.42
C CYS A 112 -16.82 -26.34 12.14
N PRO A 113 -16.00 -25.33 12.45
CA PRO A 113 -14.68 -25.53 13.05
C PRO A 113 -14.79 -26.04 14.49
N ARG A 114 -13.94 -27.01 14.83
CA ARG A 114 -13.78 -27.51 16.19
C ARG A 114 -12.80 -26.63 16.97
N LEU A 115 -12.85 -26.70 18.30
CA LEU A 115 -11.98 -25.89 19.19
C LEU A 115 -10.48 -26.02 18.85
N LEU A 116 -10.06 -27.19 18.40
CA LEU A 116 -8.67 -27.55 18.13
C LEU A 116 -8.22 -27.29 16.69
N ASP A 117 -9.12 -26.95 15.80
CA ASP A 117 -8.80 -26.83 14.37
C ASP A 117 -7.85 -25.67 14.08
N SER A 118 -7.95 -24.58 14.84
CA SER A 118 -7.00 -23.46 14.73
C SER A 118 -5.56 -23.88 15.05
N LEU A 119 -5.39 -24.67 16.11
CA LEU A 119 -4.07 -25.16 16.49
C LEU A 119 -3.55 -26.20 15.48
N ARG A 120 -4.45 -27.02 14.93
CA ARG A 120 -4.12 -27.96 13.84
C ARG A 120 -3.65 -27.22 12.59
N VAL A 121 -4.32 -26.14 12.20
CA VAL A 121 -3.88 -25.31 11.06
C VAL A 121 -2.46 -24.78 11.27
N ILE A 122 -2.16 -24.23 12.44
CA ILE A 122 -0.84 -23.67 12.75
C ILE A 122 0.23 -24.78 12.70
N ILE A 123 0.01 -25.88 13.42
CA ILE A 123 0.98 -26.98 13.49
C ILE A 123 1.16 -27.64 12.13
N GLN A 124 0.08 -27.87 11.39
CA GLN A 124 0.13 -28.50 10.08
C GLN A 124 0.72 -27.57 9.02
N SER A 125 0.49 -26.25 9.09
CA SER A 125 1.17 -25.27 8.24
C SER A 125 2.67 -25.26 8.49
N PHE A 126 3.08 -25.25 9.75
CA PHE A 126 4.49 -25.35 10.13
C PHE A 126 5.11 -26.68 9.67
N TRP A 127 4.38 -27.79 9.81
CA TRP A 127 4.81 -29.11 9.34
C TRP A 127 4.93 -29.19 7.82
N LEU A 128 3.99 -28.60 7.07
CA LEU A 128 4.00 -28.55 5.60
C LEU A 128 5.17 -27.73 5.03
N LEU A 129 5.79 -26.85 5.81
CA LEU A 129 7.02 -26.16 5.42
C LEU A 129 8.23 -27.11 5.36
N PHE A 130 8.23 -28.19 6.14
CA PHE A 130 9.38 -29.09 6.31
C PHE A 130 9.14 -30.53 5.83
N VAL A 131 7.88 -30.95 5.67
CA VAL A 131 7.54 -32.35 5.39
C VAL A 131 6.46 -32.47 4.33
N LYS A 132 6.71 -33.30 3.31
CA LYS A 132 5.70 -33.60 2.28
C LYS A 132 4.45 -34.27 2.91
N PRO A 133 3.23 -33.93 2.43
CA PRO A 133 1.99 -34.47 2.99
C PRO A 133 1.93 -36.01 2.88
N GLY A 134 1.68 -36.72 3.97
CA GLY A 134 1.48 -38.19 3.94
C GLY A 134 1.66 -38.95 5.24
N ARG A 135 2.06 -38.35 6.38
CA ARG A 135 2.21 -39.10 7.65
C ARG A 135 1.61 -38.41 8.89
N PRO A 136 0.83 -39.12 9.73
CA PRO A 136 0.26 -38.56 10.95
C PRO A 136 1.18 -38.79 12.15
N SER A 137 1.58 -37.75 12.86
CA SER A 137 1.99 -37.84 14.28
C SER A 137 2.07 -36.44 14.90
N GLY A 138 1.43 -36.22 16.02
CA GLY A 138 1.47 -34.96 16.77
C GLY A 138 0.35 -34.79 17.81
N ALA A 139 -0.47 -35.81 18.09
CA ALA A 139 -1.65 -35.67 18.97
C ALA A 139 -1.32 -35.37 20.44
N GLU A 140 -0.23 -35.89 20.98
CA GLU A 140 0.09 -35.76 22.42
C GLU A 140 0.68 -34.41 22.83
N ALA A 141 1.47 -33.76 21.96
CA ALA A 141 2.01 -32.43 22.24
C ALA A 141 0.91 -31.35 22.25
N VAL A 142 -0.14 -31.56 21.47
CA VAL A 142 -1.30 -30.66 21.36
C VAL A 142 -2.11 -30.66 22.65
N GLU A 143 -2.25 -31.78 23.34
CA GLU A 143 -3.07 -31.86 24.54
C GLU A 143 -2.47 -31.13 25.76
N LYS A 144 -1.15 -31.08 25.88
CA LYS A 144 -0.44 -30.34 26.96
C LYS A 144 -0.55 -28.83 26.80
N VAL A 145 -0.46 -28.32 25.58
CA VAL A 145 -0.62 -26.87 25.28
C VAL A 145 -2.06 -26.40 25.51
N LEU A 146 -3.04 -27.25 25.24
CA LEU A 146 -4.47 -26.97 25.42
C LEU A 146 -4.92 -26.88 26.88
N ALA A 147 -4.28 -27.56 27.78
CA ALA A 147 -4.57 -27.48 29.22
C ALA A 147 -4.20 -26.06 29.76
N GLY A 148 -3.11 -25.49 29.28
CA GLY A 148 -2.68 -24.12 29.61
C GLY A 148 -3.61 -23.05 29.06
N LEU A 149 -4.08 -23.21 27.82
CA LEU A 149 -4.98 -22.23 27.16
C LEU A 149 -6.39 -22.19 27.79
N ARG A 150 -6.88 -23.30 28.35
CA ARG A 150 -8.17 -23.34 29.07
C ARG A 150 -8.17 -22.52 30.36
N ALA A 151 -7.01 -22.35 31.01
CA ALA A 151 -6.86 -21.52 32.21
C ALA A 151 -6.86 -20.01 31.88
N ALA A 152 -6.20 -19.61 30.79
CA ALA A 152 -6.13 -18.22 30.33
C ALA A 152 -7.49 -17.66 29.83
N GLY A 153 -8.32 -18.51 29.21
CA GLY A 153 -9.60 -18.10 28.63
C GLY A 153 -10.63 -17.58 29.66
N ARG A 154 -10.49 -17.96 30.95
CA ARG A 154 -11.39 -17.52 32.01
C ARG A 154 -11.13 -16.08 32.49
N ILE A 155 -9.89 -15.61 32.37
CA ILE A 155 -9.47 -14.27 32.78
C ILE A 155 -9.86 -13.25 31.70
N ILE A 156 -9.70 -13.62 30.41
CA ILE A 156 -9.99 -12.74 29.26
C ILE A 156 -11.48 -12.35 29.18
N ASN A 157 -12.39 -13.25 29.55
CA ASN A 157 -13.83 -12.96 29.52
C ASN A 157 -14.27 -11.83 30.47
N ARG A 158 -13.68 -11.73 31.67
CA ARG A 158 -14.05 -10.68 32.64
C ARG A 158 -13.56 -9.29 32.24
N VAL A 159 -12.38 -9.20 31.65
CA VAL A 159 -11.78 -7.91 31.23
C VAL A 159 -12.50 -7.37 29.98
N GLY A 160 -12.92 -8.27 29.06
CA GLY A 160 -13.61 -7.89 27.83
C GLY A 160 -14.98 -7.24 28.06
N GLU A 161 -15.71 -7.64 29.09
CA GLU A 161 -17.05 -7.07 29.40
C GLU A 161 -16.98 -5.65 29.94
N LEU A 162 -16.02 -5.34 30.79
CA LEU A 162 -15.86 -3.99 31.39
C LEU A 162 -15.40 -2.97 30.34
N TRP A 163 -14.47 -3.36 29.48
CA TRP A 163 -13.91 -2.48 28.46
C TRP A 163 -14.86 -2.20 27.29
N GLY A 164 -15.68 -3.19 26.91
CA GLY A 164 -16.69 -3.04 25.85
C GLY A 164 -17.71 -1.94 26.15
N ASN A 165 -18.16 -1.86 27.39
CA ASN A 165 -19.11 -0.83 27.83
C ASN A 165 -18.50 0.57 27.86
N PHE A 166 -17.23 0.70 28.21
CA PHE A 166 -16.51 1.98 28.22
C PHE A 166 -16.30 2.51 26.79
N CYS A 167 -15.83 1.67 25.86
CA CYS A 167 -15.63 2.08 24.46
C CYS A 167 -16.93 2.48 23.76
N LEU A 168 -18.05 1.78 24.02
CA LEU A 168 -19.36 2.15 23.48
C LEU A 168 -19.86 3.52 23.98
N SER A 169 -19.54 3.90 25.20
CA SER A 169 -19.92 5.20 25.74
C SER A 169 -19.16 6.36 25.07
N ILE A 170 -17.88 6.15 24.74
CA ILE A 170 -17.05 7.13 24.02
C ILE A 170 -17.51 7.26 22.56
N ILE A 171 -17.77 6.14 21.87
CA ILE A 171 -18.20 6.13 20.47
C ILE A 171 -19.53 6.86 20.28
N ARG A 172 -20.47 6.74 21.22
CA ARG A 172 -21.75 7.47 21.20
C ARG A 172 -21.60 8.98 21.35
N ARG A 173 -20.55 9.46 22.03
CA ARG A 173 -20.27 10.90 22.21
C ARG A 173 -19.53 11.52 21.01
N VAL A 174 -18.81 10.75 20.23
CA VAL A 174 -17.98 11.23 19.10
C VAL A 174 -18.73 11.20 17.75
N LYS A 175 -19.83 10.44 17.65
CA LYS A 175 -20.61 10.31 16.41
C LYS A 175 -21.14 11.62 15.80
N PRO A 176 -21.56 12.64 16.58
CA PRO A 176 -22.02 13.93 16.01
C PRO A 176 -20.93 14.77 15.35
N LEU A 177 -19.66 14.58 15.71
CA LEU A 177 -18.54 15.37 15.16
C LEU A 177 -18.11 14.90 13.76
N SER A 178 -18.43 13.65 13.36
CA SER A 178 -18.02 13.09 12.08
C SER A 178 -18.96 13.45 10.91
N GLU A 179 -20.21 13.79 11.19
CA GLU A 179 -21.19 14.14 10.15
C GLU A 179 -21.04 15.60 9.65
N ALA A 180 -20.48 16.48 10.46
CA ALA A 180 -20.22 17.88 10.09
C ALA A 180 -19.02 18.07 9.14
N SER A 181 -18.16 17.06 8.95
CA SER A 181 -16.93 17.14 8.15
C SER A 181 -17.09 16.65 6.69
N ASN A 182 -18.26 16.11 6.31
CA ASN A 182 -18.47 15.51 4.99
C ASN A 182 -19.30 16.37 4.01
N ALA A 183 -19.66 17.59 4.38
CA ALA A 183 -20.30 18.53 3.46
C ALA A 183 -19.25 19.34 2.70
N GLY A 184 -19.21 19.10 1.41
CA GLY A 184 -18.36 19.62 0.39
C GLY A 184 -17.70 20.98 0.57
N ASP A 185 -16.39 20.99 0.31
CA ASP A 185 -15.71 22.18 -0.21
C ASP A 185 -14.34 21.76 -0.79
N SER A 186 -14.35 21.24 -2.01
CA SER A 186 -13.12 21.06 -2.80
C SER A 186 -12.68 22.35 -3.53
N GLU A 187 -13.39 23.45 -3.34
CA GLU A 187 -13.16 24.68 -4.10
C GLU A 187 -12.35 25.76 -3.37
N LYS A 188 -12.04 25.60 -2.08
CA LYS A 188 -11.33 26.61 -1.27
C LYS A 188 -9.95 26.24 -0.76
N VAL A 189 -9.20 25.36 -1.44
CA VAL A 189 -7.80 25.06 -1.05
C VAL A 189 -6.80 26.12 -1.54
N SER A 190 -7.25 27.15 -2.25
CA SER A 190 -6.39 28.22 -2.78
C SER A 190 -6.16 29.39 -1.80
N ASP A 191 -6.95 29.56 -0.77
CA ASP A 191 -6.65 30.55 0.27
C ASP A 191 -5.88 29.86 1.40
N ARG A 192 -4.56 30.08 1.43
CA ARG A 192 -3.75 29.85 2.66
C ARG A 192 -4.44 30.60 3.79
N ALA A 193 -5.17 29.90 4.63
CA ALA A 193 -5.71 30.47 5.85
C ALA A 193 -4.55 31.20 6.54
N GLN A 194 -4.57 32.52 6.52
CA GLN A 194 -3.59 33.34 7.22
C GLN A 194 -3.95 33.25 8.68
N PHE A 195 -3.44 32.20 9.36
CA PHE A 195 -3.55 32.09 10.80
C PHE A 195 -2.98 33.37 11.45
N SER A 196 -3.71 33.94 12.37
CA SER A 196 -3.25 35.04 13.19
C SER A 196 -1.99 34.65 13.96
N LEU A 197 -1.19 35.61 14.38
CA LEU A 197 0.03 35.33 15.16
C LEU A 197 -0.29 34.52 16.43
N GLY A 198 -1.44 34.80 17.09
CA GLY A 198 -1.90 34.07 18.25
C GLY A 198 -2.25 32.60 17.95
N GLU A 199 -2.92 32.32 16.85
CA GLU A 199 -3.23 30.94 16.42
C GLU A 199 -1.96 30.16 16.06
N LYS A 200 -1.00 30.78 15.37
CA LYS A 200 0.30 30.15 15.09
C LYS A 200 1.05 29.81 16.37
N THR A 201 1.02 30.69 17.37
CA THR A 201 1.65 30.46 18.67
C THR A 201 0.95 29.34 19.43
N LEU A 202 -0.39 29.29 19.43
CA LEU A 202 -1.15 28.23 20.08
C LEU A 202 -0.88 26.85 19.44
N ILE A 203 -0.85 26.80 18.11
CA ILE A 203 -0.51 25.58 17.36
C ILE A 203 0.91 25.14 17.71
N ALA A 204 1.88 26.06 17.74
CA ALA A 204 3.25 25.73 18.09
C ALA A 204 3.36 25.17 19.52
N ILE A 205 2.69 25.77 20.49
CA ILE A 205 2.63 25.26 21.87
C ILE A 205 2.01 23.87 21.91
N ALA A 206 0.89 23.65 21.23
CA ALA A 206 0.22 22.35 21.20
C ALA A 206 1.12 21.26 20.56
N VAL A 207 1.85 21.59 19.50
CA VAL A 207 2.82 20.68 18.86
C VAL A 207 3.97 20.37 19.83
N ILE A 208 4.53 21.36 20.50
CA ILE A 208 5.63 21.16 21.47
C ILE A 208 5.16 20.26 22.61
N LEU A 209 4.00 20.53 23.20
CA LEU A 209 3.43 19.70 24.27
C LEU A 209 3.17 18.26 23.78
N GLY A 210 2.66 18.10 22.56
CA GLY A 210 2.46 16.79 21.94
C GLY A 210 3.77 16.03 21.75
N LEU A 211 4.83 16.69 21.31
CA LEU A 211 6.15 16.10 21.17
C LEU A 211 6.75 15.71 22.51
N ILE A 212 6.61 16.54 23.55
CA ILE A 212 7.07 16.22 24.92
C ILE A 212 6.32 14.99 25.43
N LEU A 213 4.99 14.95 25.27
CA LEU A 213 4.20 13.79 25.69
C LEU A 213 4.59 12.52 24.95
N ALA A 214 4.81 12.61 23.64
CA ALA A 214 5.30 11.49 22.85
C ALA A 214 6.69 11.01 23.33
N ALA A 215 7.61 11.94 23.60
CA ALA A 215 8.93 11.61 24.12
C ALA A 215 8.84 10.90 25.49
N ILE A 216 7.98 11.38 26.41
CA ILE A 216 7.73 10.71 27.69
C ILE A 216 7.17 9.30 27.47
N CYS A 217 6.16 9.15 26.61
CA CYS A 217 5.58 7.83 26.29
C CYS A 217 6.60 6.87 25.69
N ILE A 218 7.58 7.35 24.92
CA ILE A 218 8.63 6.55 24.29
C ILE A 218 9.68 6.14 25.33
N THR A 219 10.14 7.06 26.15
CA THR A 219 11.36 6.89 26.98
C THR A 219 11.07 6.38 28.39
N GLN A 220 9.83 6.55 28.91
CA GLN A 220 9.50 6.14 30.27
C GLN A 220 9.65 4.62 30.46
N PRO A 221 10.50 4.15 31.39
CA PRO A 221 10.64 2.73 31.67
C PRO A 221 9.41 2.22 32.38
N PHE A 222 8.81 1.15 31.87
CA PHE A 222 7.72 0.43 32.51
C PHE A 222 8.21 -0.98 32.88
N ASN A 223 7.71 -1.51 33.99
CA ASN A 223 7.80 -2.94 34.24
C ASN A 223 6.94 -3.70 33.19
N LEU A 224 7.10 -5.02 33.09
CA LEU A 224 6.41 -5.82 32.09
C LEU A 224 4.88 -5.67 32.16
N GLN A 225 4.30 -5.59 33.35
CA GLN A 225 2.86 -5.40 33.53
C GLN A 225 2.39 -4.03 33.04
N GLY A 226 3.08 -2.96 33.42
CA GLY A 226 2.80 -1.60 32.97
C GLY A 226 2.93 -1.48 31.45
N GLN A 227 3.93 -2.15 30.85
CA GLN A 227 4.11 -2.21 29.40
C GLN A 227 2.91 -2.87 28.71
N VAL A 228 2.45 -4.00 29.19
CA VAL A 228 1.28 -4.71 28.63
C VAL A 228 0.01 -3.85 28.75
N VAL A 229 -0.21 -3.21 29.92
CA VAL A 229 -1.37 -2.31 30.12
C VAL A 229 -1.33 -1.13 29.16
N PHE A 230 -0.19 -0.45 29.05
CA PHE A 230 0.00 0.69 28.14
C PHE A 230 -0.29 0.30 26.68
N LEU A 231 0.30 -0.81 26.23
CA LEU A 231 0.13 -1.25 24.86
C LEU A 231 -1.27 -1.79 24.56
N THR A 232 -1.92 -2.39 25.53
CA THR A 232 -3.34 -2.78 25.44
C THR A 232 -4.23 -1.55 25.25
N PHE A 233 -3.97 -0.48 26.01
CA PHE A 233 -4.67 0.80 25.85
C PHE A 233 -4.43 1.40 24.46
N MET A 234 -3.18 1.44 23.97
CA MET A 234 -2.84 1.93 22.63
C MET A 234 -3.50 1.09 21.54
N PHE A 235 -3.55 -0.23 21.69
CA PHE A 235 -4.21 -1.13 20.75
C PHE A 235 -5.73 -0.84 20.63
N PHE A 236 -6.44 -0.69 21.74
CA PHE A 236 -7.86 -0.35 21.69
C PHE A 236 -8.09 1.07 21.15
N SER A 237 -7.22 2.01 21.46
CA SER A 237 -7.25 3.37 20.88
C SER A 237 -7.07 3.32 19.37
N MET A 238 -6.14 2.51 18.86
CA MET A 238 -5.95 2.27 17.45
C MET A 238 -7.22 1.70 16.78
N ILE A 239 -7.84 0.67 17.38
CA ILE A 239 -9.07 0.09 16.84
C ILE A 239 -10.22 1.12 16.81
N ALA A 240 -10.35 1.93 17.84
CA ALA A 240 -11.37 2.98 17.91
C ALA A 240 -11.16 4.02 16.82
N LEU A 241 -9.94 4.53 16.67
CA LEU A 241 -9.58 5.52 15.64
C LEU A 241 -9.72 4.94 14.22
N ALA A 242 -9.35 3.68 14.03
CA ALA A 242 -9.45 2.99 12.75
C ALA A 242 -10.88 2.93 12.20
N ARG A 243 -11.91 3.10 13.03
CA ARG A 243 -13.32 3.10 12.62
C ARG A 243 -13.85 4.47 12.24
N ILE A 244 -13.16 5.53 12.66
CA ILE A 244 -13.54 6.91 12.36
C ILE A 244 -12.94 7.27 11.01
N ARG A 245 -13.79 7.45 10.00
CA ARG A 245 -13.36 7.84 8.64
C ARG A 245 -13.05 9.34 8.53
N ALA A 246 -12.22 9.87 9.42
CA ALA A 246 -11.81 11.27 9.40
C ALA A 246 -10.29 11.38 9.18
N ARG A 247 -9.84 12.42 8.51
CA ARG A 247 -8.40 12.68 8.30
C ARG A 247 -7.64 12.82 9.62
N ILE A 248 -8.26 13.47 10.62
CA ILE A 248 -7.68 13.59 11.96
C ILE A 248 -7.44 12.22 12.60
N SER A 249 -8.37 11.28 12.45
CA SER A 249 -8.20 9.91 12.98
C SER A 249 -7.01 9.20 12.36
N LEU A 250 -6.78 9.39 11.07
CA LEU A 250 -5.61 8.83 10.37
C LEU A 250 -4.31 9.45 10.90
N MET A 251 -4.26 10.77 11.12
CA MET A 251 -3.10 11.44 11.71
C MET A 251 -2.81 10.96 13.12
N LEU A 252 -3.86 10.78 13.96
CA LEU A 252 -3.71 10.22 15.30
C LEU A 252 -3.20 8.76 15.26
N LEU A 253 -3.64 7.97 14.29
CA LEU A 253 -3.10 6.63 14.07
C LEU A 253 -1.61 6.64 13.73
N PHE A 254 -1.15 7.60 12.91
CA PHE A 254 0.29 7.77 12.66
C PHE A 254 1.04 8.08 13.94
N VAL A 255 0.54 9.02 14.73
CA VAL A 255 1.17 9.39 16.02
C VAL A 255 1.26 8.18 16.95
N ILE A 256 0.17 7.42 17.13
CA ILE A 256 0.17 6.21 17.95
C ILE A 256 1.15 5.18 17.41
N SER A 257 1.15 4.93 16.11
CA SER A 257 2.07 3.98 15.48
C SER A 257 3.53 4.39 15.66
N ILE A 258 3.84 5.69 15.51
CA ILE A 258 5.19 6.23 15.75
C ILE A 258 5.59 6.10 17.22
N VAL A 259 4.69 6.40 18.16
CA VAL A 259 4.96 6.29 19.61
C VAL A 259 5.23 4.85 20.01
N VAL A 260 4.39 3.91 19.57
CA VAL A 260 4.56 2.47 19.89
C VAL A 260 5.84 1.92 19.27
N SER A 261 6.12 2.28 18.03
CA SER A 261 7.34 1.84 17.31
C SER A 261 8.59 2.50 17.87
N GLY A 262 8.52 3.80 18.20
CA GLY A 262 9.61 4.53 18.85
C GLY A 262 9.92 3.97 20.24
N ARG A 263 8.88 3.58 21.01
CA ARG A 263 9.06 2.92 22.28
C ARG A 263 9.75 1.56 22.16
N TYR A 264 9.37 0.78 21.13
CA TYR A 264 10.06 -0.46 20.80
C TYR A 264 11.54 -0.20 20.52
N LEU A 265 11.86 0.77 19.66
CA LEU A 265 13.27 1.09 19.34
C LEU A 265 14.04 1.64 20.52
N TRP A 266 13.43 2.49 21.36
CA TRP A 266 14.05 2.97 22.58
C TRP A 266 14.48 1.81 23.48
N TRP A 267 13.56 0.87 23.72
CA TRP A 267 13.86 -0.36 24.47
C TRP A 267 14.97 -1.18 23.80
N ARG A 268 14.95 -1.31 22.47
CA ARG A 268 16.00 -2.00 21.72
C ARG A 268 17.37 -1.36 21.93
N CYS A 269 17.46 -0.04 21.82
CA CYS A 269 18.72 0.70 21.97
C CYS A 269 19.26 0.69 23.40
N THR A 270 18.38 0.74 24.41
CA THR A 270 18.80 0.97 25.81
C THR A 270 18.91 -0.30 26.65
N SER A 271 18.25 -1.39 26.25
CA SER A 271 18.07 -2.54 27.14
C SER A 271 18.38 -3.89 26.51
N THR A 272 18.66 -3.98 25.21
CA THR A 272 18.74 -5.28 24.53
C THR A 272 19.97 -5.50 23.68
N VAL A 273 20.84 -4.51 23.59
CA VAL A 273 22.11 -4.66 22.86
C VAL A 273 23.01 -5.58 23.67
N ASN A 274 23.38 -6.71 23.08
CA ASN A 274 24.28 -7.65 23.69
C ASN A 274 25.74 -7.29 23.38
N SER A 275 26.56 -7.18 24.40
CA SER A 275 27.99 -6.88 24.31
C SER A 275 28.90 -7.93 24.96
N ASP A 276 28.37 -9.13 25.26
CA ASP A 276 29.09 -10.19 25.94
C ASP A 276 30.28 -10.67 25.11
N THR A 277 30.09 -10.83 23.80
CA THR A 277 31.16 -11.10 22.83
C THR A 277 31.15 -10.10 21.67
N ALA A 278 32.27 -10.03 20.93
CA ALA A 278 32.35 -9.18 19.73
C ALA A 278 31.36 -9.61 18.64
N LEU A 279 31.03 -10.92 18.54
CA LEU A 279 30.05 -11.45 17.60
C LEU A 279 28.63 -11.09 18.02
N ASP A 280 28.29 -11.23 19.32
CA ASP A 280 26.98 -10.80 19.83
C ASP A 280 26.75 -9.32 19.55
N LEU A 281 27.74 -8.47 19.83
CA LEU A 281 27.67 -7.04 19.57
C LEU A 281 27.49 -6.75 18.07
N PHE A 282 28.23 -7.44 17.20
CA PHE A 282 28.12 -7.24 15.75
C PHE A 282 26.72 -7.55 15.23
N PHE A 283 26.18 -8.74 15.55
CA PHE A 283 24.85 -9.14 15.08
C PHE A 283 23.74 -8.34 15.75
N SER A 284 23.89 -7.98 17.02
CA SER A 284 22.95 -7.11 17.74
C SER A 284 22.87 -5.72 17.10
N CYS A 285 24.02 -5.12 16.79
CA CYS A 285 24.08 -3.83 16.10
C CYS A 285 23.55 -3.92 14.65
N ALA A 286 23.88 -4.99 13.92
CA ALA A 286 23.38 -5.19 12.56
C ALA A 286 21.85 -5.24 12.52
N LEU A 287 21.23 -6.02 13.41
CA LEU A 287 19.78 -6.09 13.53
C LEU A 287 19.18 -4.73 13.93
N LEU A 288 19.76 -4.06 14.92
CA LEU A 288 19.30 -2.74 15.37
C LEU A 288 19.35 -1.70 14.25
N LEU A 289 20.40 -1.69 13.43
CA LEU A 289 20.50 -0.79 12.27
C LEU A 289 19.42 -1.09 11.22
N ALA A 290 19.10 -2.37 10.99
CA ALA A 290 18.00 -2.75 10.11
C ALA A 290 16.63 -2.29 10.65
N GLU A 291 16.40 -2.38 11.96
CA GLU A 291 15.20 -1.90 12.63
C GLU A 291 15.08 -0.37 12.59
N LEU A 292 16.18 0.35 12.80
CA LEU A 292 16.24 1.82 12.67
C LEU A 292 15.92 2.27 11.24
N TYR A 293 16.47 1.57 10.25
CA TYR A 293 16.12 1.82 8.85
C TYR A 293 14.62 1.63 8.59
N ALA A 294 14.05 0.50 9.03
CA ALA A 294 12.62 0.23 8.86
C ALA A 294 11.74 1.29 9.53
N PHE A 295 12.12 1.75 10.72
CA PHE A 295 11.43 2.83 11.41
C PHE A 295 11.53 4.16 10.66
N ALA A 296 12.71 4.51 10.15
CA ALA A 296 12.90 5.73 9.37
C ALA A 296 12.04 5.75 8.11
N VAL A 297 12.01 4.64 7.35
CA VAL A 297 11.16 4.49 6.16
C VAL A 297 9.67 4.57 6.53
N MET A 298 9.26 3.96 7.65
CA MET A 298 7.88 4.05 8.13
C MET A 298 7.48 5.50 8.46
N VAL A 299 8.30 6.23 9.20
CA VAL A 299 8.02 7.63 9.59
C VAL A 299 7.99 8.55 8.37
N LEU A 300 8.96 8.40 7.47
CA LEU A 300 9.01 9.17 6.22
C LEU A 300 7.84 8.83 5.30
N GLY A 301 7.45 7.56 5.24
CA GLY A 301 6.27 7.14 4.49
C GLY A 301 4.97 7.75 5.06
N TYR A 302 4.79 7.75 6.38
CA TYR A 302 3.64 8.42 7.01
C TYR A 302 3.63 9.92 6.73
N PHE A 303 4.78 10.59 6.83
CA PHE A 303 4.92 12.00 6.48
C PHE A 303 4.52 12.26 5.03
N GLN A 304 5.00 11.46 4.09
CA GLN A 304 4.79 11.62 2.67
C GLN A 304 3.30 11.55 2.30
N VAL A 305 2.54 10.66 2.94
CA VAL A 305 1.12 10.39 2.63
C VAL A 305 0.14 10.87 3.70
N CYS A 306 0.58 11.65 4.69
CA CYS A 306 -0.30 12.14 5.76
C CYS A 306 -1.45 13.01 5.23
N TRP A 307 -1.23 13.67 4.11
CA TRP A 307 -2.23 14.51 3.44
C TRP A 307 -2.18 14.25 1.94
N VAL A 308 -3.03 13.35 1.46
CA VAL A 308 -3.07 13.00 0.04
C VAL A 308 -3.93 14.00 -0.72
N LEU A 309 -3.37 14.61 -1.78
CA LEU A 309 -4.06 15.52 -2.67
C LEU A 309 -4.68 14.73 -3.84
N ASP A 310 -5.99 14.85 -4.02
CA ASP A 310 -6.71 14.28 -5.16
C ASP A 310 -6.99 15.39 -6.18
N ARG A 311 -5.97 15.71 -6.98
CA ARG A 311 -6.04 16.76 -7.99
C ARG A 311 -6.85 16.28 -9.19
N LYS A 312 -7.95 16.97 -9.47
CA LYS A 312 -8.78 16.70 -10.65
C LYS A 312 -8.27 17.46 -11.87
N PRO A 313 -8.56 16.99 -13.10
CA PRO A 313 -8.30 17.77 -14.30
C PRO A 313 -8.88 19.18 -14.19
N TYR A 314 -8.09 20.20 -14.56
CA TYR A 314 -8.55 21.59 -14.58
C TYR A 314 -9.04 21.94 -15.99
N PRO A 315 -10.18 22.61 -16.13
CA PRO A 315 -10.74 22.93 -17.45
C PRO A 315 -9.82 23.89 -18.22
N LEU A 316 -9.68 23.62 -19.51
CA LEU A 316 -8.98 24.48 -20.44
C LEU A 316 -9.86 25.69 -20.86
N PRO A 317 -9.26 26.79 -21.32
CA PRO A 317 -10.00 27.89 -21.90
C PRO A 317 -10.91 27.43 -23.05
N ALA A 318 -12.15 27.94 -23.11
CA ALA A 318 -13.11 27.56 -24.14
C ALA A 318 -12.63 27.88 -25.58
N ASN A 319 -11.84 28.92 -25.74
CA ASN A 319 -11.26 29.27 -27.03
C ASN A 319 -10.03 28.38 -27.33
N ARG A 320 -10.18 27.41 -28.21
CA ARG A 320 -9.09 26.51 -28.63
C ARG A 320 -7.92 27.22 -29.32
N LYS A 321 -8.14 28.46 -29.86
CA LYS A 321 -7.07 29.23 -30.50
C LYS A 321 -5.96 29.69 -29.56
N VAL A 322 -6.26 29.81 -28.24
CA VAL A 322 -5.27 30.17 -27.21
C VAL A 322 -4.56 28.98 -26.60
N TRP A 323 -4.91 27.75 -26.99
CA TRP A 323 -4.23 26.60 -26.49
C TRP A 323 -2.78 26.57 -26.98
N PRO A 324 -1.85 26.06 -26.16
CA PRO A 324 -0.43 26.04 -26.52
C PRO A 324 -0.09 24.95 -27.54
N THR A 325 1.09 25.07 -28.12
CA THR A 325 1.67 24.03 -28.99
C THR A 325 2.28 22.91 -28.17
N VAL A 326 2.10 21.70 -28.64
CA VAL A 326 2.54 20.46 -27.94
C VAL A 326 3.31 19.59 -28.90
N ASP A 327 4.52 19.22 -28.51
CA ASP A 327 5.33 18.20 -29.19
C ASP A 327 5.25 16.89 -28.39
N ILE A 328 4.88 15.81 -29.06
CA ILE A 328 4.83 14.46 -28.47
C ILE A 328 6.06 13.69 -28.91
N PHE A 329 6.84 13.21 -27.98
CA PHE A 329 8.04 12.44 -28.19
C PHE A 329 7.83 10.97 -27.86
N ILE A 330 8.08 10.10 -28.81
CA ILE A 330 7.98 8.65 -28.68
C ILE A 330 9.37 8.07 -28.96
N PRO A 331 10.25 7.97 -27.94
CA PRO A 331 11.59 7.42 -28.11
C PRO A 331 11.56 5.89 -28.27
N THR A 332 12.36 5.40 -29.22
CA THR A 332 12.53 3.98 -29.51
C THR A 332 13.97 3.66 -29.88
N TYR A 333 14.38 2.40 -29.66
CA TYR A 333 15.74 1.93 -29.98
C TYR A 333 15.72 0.57 -30.69
N ASN A 334 15.25 -0.49 -30.05
CA ASN A 334 15.27 -1.86 -30.57
C ASN A 334 13.89 -2.55 -30.56
N GLU A 335 12.85 -1.84 -30.17
CA GLU A 335 11.48 -2.36 -30.16
C GLU A 335 10.98 -2.61 -31.60
N SER A 336 10.07 -3.56 -31.74
CA SER A 336 9.45 -3.84 -33.04
C SER A 336 8.45 -2.74 -33.44
N LEU A 337 8.26 -2.56 -34.72
CA LEU A 337 7.32 -1.57 -35.25
C LEU A 337 5.88 -1.84 -34.80
N ASP A 338 5.51 -3.12 -34.61
CA ASP A 338 4.15 -3.50 -34.16
C ASP A 338 3.84 -3.06 -32.72
N VAL A 339 4.86 -2.92 -31.87
CA VAL A 339 4.70 -2.37 -30.50
C VAL A 339 4.46 -0.87 -30.54
N ILE A 340 5.08 -0.17 -31.48
CA ILE A 340 5.09 1.31 -31.56
C ILE A 340 3.85 1.87 -32.27
N LYS A 341 3.37 1.16 -33.30
CA LYS A 341 2.22 1.59 -34.12
C LYS A 341 1.00 2.05 -33.28
N PRO A 342 0.53 1.25 -32.28
CA PRO A 342 -0.61 1.67 -31.48
C PRO A 342 -0.39 3.00 -30.75
N THR A 343 0.80 3.23 -30.22
CA THR A 343 1.16 4.45 -29.50
C THR A 343 1.18 5.65 -30.43
N VAL A 344 1.76 5.52 -31.64
CA VAL A 344 1.79 6.62 -32.63
C VAL A 344 0.38 6.95 -33.12
N TYR A 345 -0.42 5.94 -33.48
CA TYR A 345 -1.81 6.17 -33.88
C TYR A 345 -2.64 6.85 -32.80
N ALA A 346 -2.48 6.42 -31.55
CA ALA A 346 -3.20 7.03 -30.43
C ALA A 346 -2.74 8.47 -30.18
N ALA A 347 -1.43 8.75 -30.30
CA ALA A 347 -0.87 10.09 -30.12
C ALA A 347 -1.36 11.06 -31.21
N LEU A 348 -1.45 10.61 -32.47
CA LEU A 348 -2.00 11.41 -33.57
C LEU A 348 -3.51 11.69 -33.43
N ASN A 349 -4.23 10.85 -32.69
CA ASN A 349 -5.67 10.98 -32.46
C ASN A 349 -6.03 11.64 -31.10
N LEU A 350 -5.10 12.34 -30.47
CA LEU A 350 -5.40 13.14 -29.27
C LEU A 350 -6.34 14.31 -29.59
N ASP A 351 -7.29 14.58 -28.70
CA ASP A 351 -8.21 15.74 -28.85
C ASP A 351 -7.46 17.05 -28.57
N TRP A 352 -6.74 17.52 -29.61
CA TRP A 352 -6.00 18.79 -29.63
C TRP A 352 -6.06 19.40 -31.01
N PRO A 353 -6.00 20.75 -31.16
CA PRO A 353 -5.96 21.37 -32.47
C PRO A 353 -4.80 20.84 -33.34
N ALA A 354 -5.11 20.41 -34.55
CA ALA A 354 -4.13 19.77 -35.45
C ALA A 354 -2.93 20.66 -35.79
N ASP A 355 -3.15 21.99 -35.87
CA ASP A 355 -2.09 22.98 -36.10
C ASP A 355 -1.16 23.19 -34.89
N LYS A 356 -1.52 22.62 -33.73
CA LYS A 356 -0.81 22.76 -32.44
C LYS A 356 -0.31 21.46 -31.85
N LEU A 357 -0.54 20.35 -32.51
CA LEU A 357 -0.10 19.00 -32.10
C LEU A 357 0.89 18.47 -33.12
N ARG A 358 2.07 18.10 -32.65
CA ARG A 358 3.09 17.44 -33.47
C ARG A 358 3.56 16.19 -32.77
N VAL A 359 3.58 15.07 -33.49
CA VAL A 359 4.02 13.78 -32.98
C VAL A 359 5.33 13.41 -33.65
N TYR A 360 6.33 13.05 -32.85
CA TYR A 360 7.66 12.72 -33.31
C TYR A 360 8.07 11.33 -32.84
N LEU A 361 8.47 10.49 -33.78
CA LEU A 361 9.11 9.21 -33.52
C LEU A 361 10.62 9.42 -33.44
N LEU A 362 11.20 9.19 -32.26
CA LEU A 362 12.62 9.41 -31.98
C LEU A 362 13.35 8.08 -32.07
N ASP A 363 13.94 7.77 -33.24
CA ASP A 363 14.50 6.44 -33.51
C ASP A 363 16.02 6.40 -33.35
N ASP A 364 16.51 5.93 -32.23
CA ASP A 364 17.93 5.64 -32.00
C ASP A 364 18.45 4.42 -32.78
N GLY A 365 17.57 3.59 -33.35
CA GLY A 365 17.92 2.47 -34.21
C GLY A 365 18.22 2.85 -35.67
N SER A 366 17.87 4.08 -36.08
CA SER A 366 18.05 4.58 -37.47
C SER A 366 17.48 3.65 -38.53
N ARG A 367 16.23 3.20 -38.34
CA ARG A 367 15.59 2.13 -39.13
C ARG A 367 14.71 2.70 -40.24
N ASP A 368 14.99 2.35 -41.51
CA ASP A 368 14.23 2.86 -42.66
C ASP A 368 12.74 2.51 -42.63
N ALA A 369 12.36 1.33 -42.09
CA ALA A 369 10.97 0.93 -41.95
C ALA A 369 10.21 1.85 -40.98
N PHE A 370 10.87 2.41 -39.96
CA PHE A 370 10.28 3.36 -38.99
C PHE A 370 10.10 4.74 -39.61
N LYS A 371 11.07 5.14 -40.47
CA LYS A 371 10.95 6.36 -41.24
C LYS A 371 9.79 6.28 -42.22
N ALA A 372 9.72 5.21 -43.01
CA ALA A 372 8.63 4.98 -43.96
C ALA A 372 7.26 4.98 -43.26
N PHE A 373 7.15 4.34 -42.08
CA PHE A 373 5.93 4.37 -41.29
C PHE A 373 5.58 5.78 -40.78
N ALA A 374 6.56 6.54 -40.27
CA ALA A 374 6.33 7.90 -39.82
C ALA A 374 5.83 8.81 -40.95
N ASP A 375 6.45 8.69 -42.13
CA ASP A 375 6.05 9.43 -43.34
C ASP A 375 4.63 9.02 -43.80
N GLU A 376 4.27 7.74 -43.74
CA GLU A 376 2.93 7.23 -44.07
C GLU A 376 1.84 7.81 -43.18
N VAL A 377 2.08 7.91 -41.87
CA VAL A 377 1.06 8.37 -40.91
C VAL A 377 1.10 9.87 -40.64
N GLY A 378 2.05 10.61 -41.24
CA GLY A 378 2.22 12.05 -41.06
C GLY A 378 2.86 12.43 -39.70
N ALA A 379 3.62 11.54 -39.09
CA ALA A 379 4.43 11.82 -37.91
C ALA A 379 5.84 12.30 -38.30
N GLY A 380 6.44 13.16 -37.47
CA GLY A 380 7.85 13.53 -37.65
C GLY A 380 8.77 12.37 -37.30
N TYR A 381 9.86 12.20 -38.07
CA TYR A 381 10.89 11.22 -37.80
C TYR A 381 12.20 11.92 -37.45
N ILE A 382 12.72 11.66 -36.25
CA ILE A 382 13.98 12.23 -35.77
C ILE A 382 14.95 11.09 -35.48
N LYS A 383 16.13 11.16 -36.08
CA LYS A 383 17.28 10.30 -35.78
C LYS A 383 18.47 11.16 -35.38
N ARG A 384 19.40 10.58 -34.68
CA ARG A 384 20.68 11.21 -34.31
C ARG A 384 21.87 10.34 -34.72
N GLU A 385 23.02 10.94 -34.89
CA GLU A 385 24.24 10.21 -35.24
C GLU A 385 24.94 9.66 -33.99
N GLU A 386 24.94 10.42 -32.89
CA GLU A 386 25.54 9.99 -31.64
C GLU A 386 24.47 9.47 -30.68
N HIS A 387 24.67 8.24 -30.19
CA HIS A 387 23.70 7.57 -29.29
C HIS A 387 24.04 7.72 -27.80
N ASN A 388 24.73 8.85 -27.43
CA ASN A 388 25.08 9.13 -26.06
C ASN A 388 23.83 9.31 -25.17
N HIS A 389 23.90 8.81 -23.93
CA HIS A 389 22.86 8.99 -22.89
C HIS A 389 21.51 8.35 -23.20
N ALA A 390 21.46 7.32 -24.08
CA ALA A 390 20.26 6.53 -24.38
C ALA A 390 18.98 7.40 -24.55
N LYS A 391 17.86 7.06 -23.88
CA LYS A 391 16.58 7.75 -23.99
C LYS A 391 16.68 9.26 -23.66
N ALA A 392 17.37 9.64 -22.59
CA ALA A 392 17.53 11.04 -22.21
C ALA A 392 18.23 11.87 -23.29
N GLY A 393 19.32 11.33 -23.85
CA GLY A 393 20.02 11.99 -24.95
C GLY A 393 19.18 12.11 -26.22
N ASN A 394 18.36 11.10 -26.52
CA ASN A 394 17.45 11.12 -27.67
C ASN A 394 16.38 12.21 -27.51
N ILE A 395 15.75 12.31 -26.34
CA ILE A 395 14.78 13.37 -26.04
C ILE A 395 15.46 14.76 -26.09
N ASN A 396 16.65 14.91 -25.52
CA ASN A 396 17.37 16.18 -25.53
C ASN A 396 17.75 16.60 -26.95
N HIS A 397 18.15 15.66 -27.81
CA HIS A 397 18.38 15.96 -29.23
C HIS A 397 17.10 16.44 -29.93
N ALA A 398 15.96 15.75 -29.71
CA ALA A 398 14.67 16.14 -30.25
C ALA A 398 14.27 17.56 -29.81
N MET A 399 14.56 17.94 -28.56
CA MET A 399 14.31 19.30 -28.06
C MET A 399 15.06 20.39 -28.83
N THR A 400 16.21 20.09 -29.44
CA THR A 400 17.00 21.06 -30.21
C THR A 400 16.45 21.31 -31.60
N VAL A 401 15.66 20.38 -32.14
CA VAL A 401 15.11 20.45 -33.53
C VAL A 401 13.59 20.67 -33.57
N THR A 402 12.96 20.84 -32.41
CA THR A 402 11.52 21.09 -32.28
C THR A 402 11.27 22.31 -31.40
N ASP A 403 10.05 22.89 -31.46
CA ASP A 403 9.76 24.20 -30.87
C ASP A 403 8.44 24.29 -30.10
N GLY A 404 7.74 23.17 -29.89
CA GLY A 404 6.49 23.14 -29.10
C GLY A 404 6.67 23.69 -27.69
N GLU A 405 5.72 24.48 -27.21
CA GLU A 405 5.74 25.10 -25.89
C GLU A 405 5.75 24.07 -24.75
N PHE A 406 5.07 22.94 -24.98
CA PHE A 406 5.04 21.80 -24.07
C PHE A 406 5.53 20.54 -24.78
N ILE A 407 6.10 19.66 -23.98
CA ILE A 407 6.62 18.36 -24.42
C ILE A 407 5.86 17.28 -23.66
N VAL A 408 5.36 16.28 -24.40
CA VAL A 408 4.80 15.06 -23.86
C VAL A 408 5.74 13.91 -24.18
N ILE A 409 5.97 13.05 -23.21
CA ILE A 409 6.80 11.86 -23.40
C ILE A 409 5.94 10.63 -23.18
N PHE A 410 5.88 9.77 -24.21
CA PHE A 410 5.33 8.43 -24.11
C PHE A 410 6.41 7.41 -24.42
N ASP A 411 6.54 6.38 -23.58
CA ASP A 411 7.29 5.19 -23.99
C ASP A 411 6.62 4.57 -25.21
N CYS A 412 7.38 3.89 -26.03
CA CYS A 412 6.91 3.37 -27.31
C CYS A 412 5.75 2.35 -27.21
N ASP A 413 5.54 1.80 -26.02
CA ASP A 413 4.48 0.86 -25.67
C ASP A 413 3.35 1.49 -24.82
N HIS A 414 3.42 2.80 -24.53
CA HIS A 414 2.41 3.52 -23.73
C HIS A 414 1.40 4.22 -24.64
N VAL A 415 0.22 3.62 -24.76
CA VAL A 415 -0.89 4.10 -25.61
C VAL A 415 -1.72 5.12 -24.84
N PRO A 416 -1.75 6.43 -25.24
CA PRO A 416 -2.57 7.41 -24.59
C PRO A 416 -4.06 7.29 -24.97
N SER A 417 -4.94 7.72 -24.05
CA SER A 417 -6.36 7.97 -24.37
C SER A 417 -6.52 9.30 -25.11
N CYS A 418 -7.55 9.43 -25.93
CA CYS A 418 -7.78 10.66 -26.72
C CYS A 418 -7.90 11.93 -25.86
N ASP A 419 -8.29 11.83 -24.59
CA ASP A 419 -8.47 12.94 -23.66
C ASP A 419 -7.23 13.19 -22.75
N PHE A 420 -6.06 12.62 -23.09
CA PHE A 420 -4.83 12.79 -22.30
C PHE A 420 -4.47 14.27 -22.11
N LEU A 421 -4.41 15.05 -23.17
CA LEU A 421 -4.08 16.48 -23.12
C LEU A 421 -5.18 17.29 -22.42
N LEU A 422 -6.46 16.96 -22.64
CA LEU A 422 -7.57 17.61 -21.94
C LEU A 422 -7.51 17.41 -20.44
N SER A 423 -6.99 16.25 -20.01
CA SER A 423 -6.85 15.91 -18.60
C SER A 423 -5.65 16.58 -17.92
N THR A 424 -4.57 16.83 -18.65
CA THR A 424 -3.27 17.25 -18.07
C THR A 424 -2.94 18.72 -18.26
N MET A 425 -3.26 19.30 -19.43
CA MET A 425 -2.81 20.64 -19.82
C MET A 425 -3.44 21.76 -19.01
N GLY A 426 -4.66 21.55 -18.48
CA GLY A 426 -5.38 22.62 -17.78
C GLY A 426 -4.60 23.23 -16.61
N TRP A 427 -3.89 22.41 -15.83
CA TRP A 427 -3.06 22.90 -14.73
C TRP A 427 -1.82 23.66 -15.20
N LEU A 428 -1.18 23.21 -16.28
CA LEU A 428 -0.01 23.88 -16.87
C LEU A 428 -0.38 25.25 -17.44
N VAL A 429 -1.55 25.38 -18.06
CA VAL A 429 -2.07 26.66 -18.57
C VAL A 429 -2.46 27.60 -17.42
N LYS A 430 -3.08 27.05 -16.35
CA LYS A 430 -3.52 27.81 -15.17
C LYS A 430 -2.37 28.40 -14.38
N ASP A 431 -1.34 27.59 -14.11
CA ASP A 431 -0.21 27.98 -13.25
C ASP A 431 1.11 27.92 -14.02
N PRO A 432 1.70 29.09 -14.35
CA PRO A 432 2.96 29.16 -15.10
C PRO A 432 4.16 28.57 -14.30
N LYS A 433 4.05 28.36 -12.99
CA LYS A 433 5.10 27.74 -12.18
C LYS A 433 5.12 26.22 -12.27
N ILE A 434 4.06 25.59 -12.76
CA ILE A 434 4.04 24.14 -12.96
C ILE A 434 4.88 23.80 -14.20
N ALA A 435 5.95 23.03 -13.97
CA ALA A 435 6.82 22.53 -15.02
C ALA A 435 6.44 21.13 -15.48
N LEU A 436 5.84 20.33 -14.61
CA LEU A 436 5.57 18.90 -14.81
C LEU A 436 4.16 18.55 -14.33
N VAL A 437 3.40 17.85 -15.17
CA VAL A 437 2.19 17.12 -14.78
C VAL A 437 2.41 15.66 -15.13
N GLN A 438 2.36 14.80 -14.10
CA GLN A 438 2.48 13.35 -14.20
C GLN A 438 1.12 12.69 -14.01
N THR A 439 0.85 11.62 -14.77
CA THR A 439 -0.31 10.73 -14.59
C THR A 439 0.17 9.33 -14.18
N PRO A 440 -0.70 8.49 -13.57
CA PRO A 440 -0.31 7.13 -13.18
C PRO A 440 0.09 6.29 -14.39
N HIS A 441 1.11 5.44 -14.23
CA HIS A 441 1.39 4.37 -15.18
C HIS A 441 0.39 3.25 -14.95
N HIS A 442 -0.45 3.00 -15.93
CA HIS A 442 -1.35 1.86 -15.96
C HIS A 442 -0.80 0.81 -16.93
N PHE A 443 -0.85 -0.46 -16.56
CA PHE A 443 -0.39 -1.56 -17.40
C PHE A 443 -1.56 -2.45 -17.80
N TYR A 444 -1.71 -2.73 -19.10
CA TYR A 444 -2.78 -3.59 -19.59
C TYR A 444 -2.36 -5.07 -19.70
N SER A 445 -1.06 -5.37 -19.70
CA SER A 445 -0.54 -6.73 -19.62
C SER A 445 -0.23 -7.13 -18.16
N PRO A 446 -0.40 -8.41 -17.80
CA PRO A 446 -0.07 -8.89 -16.46
C PRO A 446 1.45 -8.91 -16.26
N ASP A 447 1.89 -8.53 -15.08
CA ASP A 447 3.27 -8.67 -14.64
C ASP A 447 3.62 -10.16 -14.33
N PRO A 448 4.92 -10.51 -14.12
CA PRO A 448 5.31 -11.88 -13.82
C PRO A 448 4.65 -12.46 -12.56
N PHE A 449 4.34 -11.63 -11.58
CA PHE A 449 3.71 -12.08 -10.33
C PHE A 449 2.23 -12.35 -10.52
N GLU A 450 1.51 -11.45 -11.20
CA GLU A 450 0.10 -11.66 -11.57
C GLU A 450 -0.04 -12.94 -12.39
N LYS A 451 0.85 -13.13 -13.39
CA LYS A 451 0.85 -14.29 -14.29
C LYS A 451 1.13 -15.59 -13.53
N ASN A 452 2.17 -15.63 -12.69
CA ASN A 452 2.59 -16.84 -11.98
C ASN A 452 1.70 -17.22 -10.80
N MET A 453 1.14 -16.23 -10.11
CA MET A 453 0.23 -16.46 -8.99
C MET A 453 -1.23 -16.61 -9.42
N HIS A 454 -1.53 -16.49 -10.71
CA HIS A 454 -2.90 -16.50 -11.24
C HIS A 454 -3.80 -15.49 -10.51
N LEU A 455 -3.25 -14.31 -10.22
CA LEU A 455 -4.00 -13.24 -9.58
C LEU A 455 -4.97 -12.65 -10.58
N ASP A 456 -6.23 -12.51 -10.14
CA ASP A 456 -7.23 -11.77 -10.91
C ASP A 456 -6.87 -10.29 -10.87
N ARG A 457 -7.08 -9.54 -11.96
CA ARG A 457 -6.88 -8.07 -12.05
C ARG A 457 -7.63 -7.24 -10.99
N ARG A 458 -8.31 -7.90 -10.07
CA ARG A 458 -8.98 -7.30 -8.91
C ARG A 458 -8.03 -6.91 -7.78
N LEU A 459 -6.80 -7.39 -7.84
CA LEU A 459 -5.76 -7.03 -6.88
C LEU A 459 -4.93 -5.87 -7.42
N PRO A 460 -4.47 -4.97 -6.55
CA PRO A 460 -3.53 -3.93 -6.96
C PRO A 460 -2.26 -4.58 -7.52
N ILE A 461 -1.79 -4.07 -8.64
CA ILE A 461 -0.49 -4.45 -9.19
C ILE A 461 0.63 -3.86 -8.33
N GLU A 462 1.82 -4.43 -8.42
CA GLU A 462 2.98 -4.02 -7.63
C GLU A 462 3.24 -2.52 -7.65
N ASN A 463 3.16 -1.91 -8.81
CA ASN A 463 3.46 -0.49 -9.00
C ASN A 463 2.31 0.45 -8.58
N SER A 464 1.09 -0.06 -8.32
CA SER A 464 -0.07 0.76 -7.95
C SER A 464 0.16 1.58 -6.68
N LEU A 465 0.87 1.03 -5.70
CA LEU A 465 1.18 1.77 -4.47
C LEU A 465 1.97 3.04 -4.77
N PHE A 466 2.97 2.97 -5.62
CA PHE A 466 3.80 4.13 -5.97
C PHE A 466 3.05 5.08 -6.91
N HIS A 467 2.55 4.59 -8.03
CA HIS A 467 1.97 5.44 -9.08
C HIS A 467 0.62 6.05 -8.66
N ASP A 468 -0.23 5.29 -7.96
CA ASP A 468 -1.58 5.75 -7.66
C ASP A 468 -1.70 6.43 -6.29
N PHE A 469 -0.80 6.13 -5.32
CA PHE A 469 -0.94 6.62 -3.96
C PHE A 469 0.22 7.50 -3.48
N ILE A 470 1.48 7.05 -3.61
CA ILE A 470 2.65 7.81 -3.12
C ILE A 470 2.80 9.10 -3.92
N GLN A 471 2.58 9.07 -5.23
CA GLN A 471 2.63 10.26 -6.07
C GLN A 471 1.59 11.33 -5.69
N LYS A 472 0.39 10.95 -5.22
CA LYS A 472 -0.58 11.89 -4.65
C LYS A 472 -0.07 12.56 -3.37
N GLY A 473 0.65 11.81 -2.54
CA GLY A 473 1.32 12.34 -1.37
C GLY A 473 2.45 13.31 -1.76
N ASN A 474 3.25 12.94 -2.75
CA ASN A 474 4.28 13.82 -3.32
C ASN A 474 3.70 15.12 -3.88
N ASP A 475 2.54 15.07 -4.54
CA ASP A 475 1.87 16.28 -5.07
C ASP A 475 1.54 17.29 -3.97
N THR A 476 1.11 16.82 -2.80
CA THR A 476 0.87 17.68 -1.62
C THR A 476 2.10 18.48 -1.22
N TRP A 477 3.27 17.88 -1.33
CA TRP A 477 4.54 18.47 -0.95
C TRP A 477 5.28 19.14 -2.11
N ASN A 478 4.63 19.23 -3.29
CA ASN A 478 5.24 19.73 -4.52
C ASN A 478 6.53 18.96 -4.87
N ALA A 479 6.47 17.64 -4.78
CA ALA A 479 7.57 16.70 -5.01
C ALA A 479 7.15 15.56 -5.94
N THR A 480 6.14 15.77 -6.80
CA THR A 480 5.74 14.80 -7.81
C THR A 480 6.92 14.48 -8.72
N MET A 481 7.18 13.20 -8.91
CA MET A 481 8.30 12.74 -9.73
C MET A 481 7.82 12.42 -11.15
N PHE A 482 8.61 12.76 -12.13
CA PHE A 482 8.52 12.22 -13.47
C PHE A 482 8.89 10.74 -13.45
N CYS A 483 8.12 9.91 -14.12
CA CYS A 483 8.26 8.46 -14.13
C CYS A 483 8.67 7.91 -15.51
N GLY A 484 9.25 8.74 -16.35
CA GLY A 484 9.77 8.36 -17.66
C GLY A 484 8.75 8.45 -18.80
N SER A 485 7.44 8.32 -18.52
CA SER A 485 6.37 8.30 -19.52
C SER A 485 5.09 8.95 -18.97
N SER A 486 4.10 9.15 -19.83
CA SER A 486 2.75 9.66 -19.49
C SER A 486 2.79 10.97 -18.71
N ALA A 487 3.66 11.88 -19.12
CA ALA A 487 3.89 13.18 -18.49
C ALA A 487 3.92 14.31 -19.52
N VAL A 488 3.46 15.47 -19.07
CA VAL A 488 3.56 16.72 -19.82
C VAL A 488 4.51 17.66 -19.11
N MET A 489 5.46 18.22 -19.84
CA MET A 489 6.48 19.12 -19.31
C MET A 489 6.51 20.45 -20.07
N ARG A 490 6.79 21.51 -19.35
CA ARG A 490 7.02 22.85 -19.92
C ARG A 490 8.43 22.92 -20.48
N ARG A 491 8.57 23.18 -21.79
CA ARG A 491 9.87 23.28 -22.48
C ARG A 491 10.79 24.31 -21.84
N ALA A 492 10.27 25.49 -21.48
CA ALA A 492 11.07 26.52 -20.82
C ALA A 492 11.71 26.07 -19.53
N ALA A 493 10.98 25.28 -18.72
CA ALA A 493 11.51 24.71 -17.48
C ALA A 493 12.59 23.66 -17.74
N LEU A 494 12.40 22.79 -18.74
CA LEU A 494 13.41 21.82 -19.15
C LEU A 494 14.68 22.52 -19.65
N ASN A 495 14.54 23.55 -20.48
CA ASN A 495 15.70 24.31 -20.99
C ASN A 495 16.51 24.96 -19.86
N GLU A 496 15.84 25.46 -18.81
CA GLU A 496 16.52 26.05 -17.63
C GLU A 496 17.38 25.05 -16.85
N VAL A 497 16.99 23.77 -16.83
CA VAL A 497 17.75 22.71 -16.12
C VAL A 497 18.70 21.94 -17.04
N GLY A 498 18.80 22.31 -18.32
CA GLY A 498 19.68 21.66 -19.32
C GLY A 498 19.05 20.43 -19.98
N GLY A 499 17.73 20.32 -20.03
CA GLY A 499 16.99 19.20 -20.61
C GLY A 499 16.71 18.08 -19.60
N ILE A 500 16.45 16.90 -20.13
CA ILE A 500 16.34 15.66 -19.34
C ILE A 500 17.72 15.32 -18.78
N ALA A 501 17.80 14.98 -17.51
CA ALA A 501 19.04 14.64 -16.83
C ALA A 501 19.75 13.45 -17.49
N VAL A 502 21.06 13.56 -17.70
CA VAL A 502 21.87 12.51 -18.39
C VAL A 502 22.86 11.84 -17.45
N GLU A 503 23.00 12.34 -16.21
CA GLU A 503 24.03 11.93 -15.28
C GLU A 503 23.71 10.63 -14.54
N THR A 504 22.44 10.20 -14.60
CA THR A 504 21.95 9.01 -13.88
C THR A 504 21.07 8.15 -14.78
N VAL A 505 20.99 6.87 -14.46
CA VAL A 505 20.15 5.92 -15.24
C VAL A 505 18.65 5.99 -14.88
N THR A 506 18.26 6.80 -13.90
CA THR A 506 16.89 7.23 -13.61
C THR A 506 16.79 8.72 -13.90
N GLU A 507 16.92 9.05 -15.17
CA GLU A 507 16.90 10.41 -15.71
C GLU A 507 15.63 11.18 -15.36
N ASP A 508 14.54 10.46 -15.22
CA ASP A 508 13.19 10.93 -14.89
C ASP A 508 13.12 11.52 -13.47
N ALA A 509 13.42 10.72 -12.46
CA ALA A 509 13.43 11.18 -11.07
C ALA A 509 14.47 12.31 -10.86
N HIS A 510 15.64 12.23 -11.52
CA HIS A 510 16.66 13.25 -11.44
C HIS A 510 16.24 14.57 -12.09
N THR A 511 15.58 14.50 -13.24
CA THR A 511 15.01 15.70 -13.89
C THR A 511 14.02 16.41 -12.97
N SER A 512 13.13 15.65 -12.30
CA SER A 512 12.18 16.22 -11.34
C SER A 512 12.88 16.91 -10.17
N LEU A 513 13.94 16.31 -9.64
CA LEU A 513 14.74 16.91 -8.58
C LEU A 513 15.39 18.22 -9.03
N LYS A 514 15.98 18.27 -10.24
CA LYS A 514 16.57 19.48 -10.83
C LYS A 514 15.53 20.58 -11.03
N LEU A 515 14.34 20.26 -11.55
CA LEU A 515 13.22 21.22 -11.73
C LEU A 515 12.81 21.82 -10.38
N ASN A 516 12.59 20.98 -9.36
CA ASN A 516 12.22 21.46 -8.03
C ASN A 516 13.34 22.30 -7.38
N ARG A 517 14.63 22.00 -7.62
CA ARG A 517 15.76 22.83 -7.15
C ARG A 517 15.76 24.23 -7.75
N ARG A 518 15.24 24.40 -8.97
CA ARG A 518 15.06 25.71 -9.62
C ARG A 518 13.78 26.43 -9.20
N GLY A 519 13.00 25.83 -8.30
CA GLY A 519 11.75 26.40 -7.77
C GLY A 519 10.53 26.15 -8.64
N TRP A 520 10.66 25.31 -9.67
CA TRP A 520 9.52 24.85 -10.46
C TRP A 520 8.61 23.93 -9.63
N SER A 521 7.34 23.97 -9.90
CA SER A 521 6.33 23.12 -9.28
C SER A 521 6.02 21.92 -10.17
N SER A 522 5.58 20.83 -9.51
CA SER A 522 5.07 19.63 -10.18
C SER A 522 3.66 19.30 -9.70
N ALA A 523 2.89 18.59 -10.51
CA ALA A 523 1.54 18.19 -10.17
C ALA A 523 1.29 16.72 -10.58
N PHE A 524 0.42 16.05 -9.84
CA PHE A 524 -0.01 14.68 -10.13
C PHE A 524 -1.52 14.64 -10.33
N ILE A 525 -1.97 14.03 -11.42
CA ILE A 525 -3.40 13.83 -11.71
C ILE A 525 -3.68 12.34 -11.67
N ASP A 526 -4.46 11.90 -10.68
CA ASP A 526 -4.86 10.51 -10.50
C ASP A 526 -5.94 10.11 -11.51
N ARG A 527 -5.52 10.00 -12.76
CA ARG A 527 -6.36 9.51 -13.85
C ARG A 527 -5.47 8.72 -14.81
N ALA A 528 -5.76 7.44 -14.99
CA ALA A 528 -5.08 6.61 -15.97
C ALA A 528 -5.53 7.01 -17.38
N VAL A 529 -4.75 7.84 -18.03
CA VAL A 529 -4.99 8.36 -19.39
C VAL A 529 -3.94 7.88 -20.40
N ALA A 530 -3.11 6.95 -20.00
CA ALA A 530 -2.23 6.15 -20.87
C ALA A 530 -2.04 4.77 -20.25
N SER A 531 -1.83 3.76 -21.09
CA SER A 531 -1.64 2.38 -20.66
C SER A 531 -0.55 1.69 -21.46
N GLY A 532 0.36 1.01 -20.77
CA GLY A 532 1.54 0.37 -21.35
C GLY A 532 1.64 -1.12 -21.10
N LEU A 533 2.73 -1.71 -21.55
CA LEU A 533 3.10 -3.10 -21.28
C LEU A 533 3.88 -3.19 -19.97
N SER A 534 3.57 -4.16 -19.14
CA SER A 534 4.42 -4.51 -18.00
C SER A 534 5.56 -5.43 -18.44
N THR A 535 6.57 -5.60 -17.59
CA THR A 535 7.61 -6.62 -17.85
C THR A 535 6.98 -8.00 -17.82
N GLU A 536 7.20 -8.81 -18.87
CA GLU A 536 6.56 -10.13 -19.01
C GLU A 536 7.31 -11.27 -18.33
N THR A 537 8.61 -11.08 -18.09
CA THR A 537 9.49 -12.12 -17.53
C THR A 537 10.11 -11.65 -16.22
N LEU A 538 10.35 -12.59 -15.30
CA LEU A 538 11.01 -12.30 -14.03
C LEU A 538 12.42 -11.72 -14.22
N SER A 539 13.17 -12.18 -15.22
CA SER A 539 14.50 -11.64 -15.54
C SER A 539 14.44 -10.16 -15.94
N ALA A 540 13.48 -9.79 -16.81
CA ALA A 540 13.29 -8.39 -17.21
C ALA A 540 12.86 -7.53 -16.02
N HIS A 541 11.98 -8.07 -15.15
CA HIS A 541 11.54 -7.40 -13.93
C HIS A 541 12.70 -7.13 -12.97
N ILE A 542 13.53 -8.14 -12.68
CA ILE A 542 14.73 -7.99 -11.83
C ILE A 542 15.70 -6.97 -12.46
N GLY A 543 15.96 -7.05 -13.76
CA GLY A 543 16.82 -6.10 -14.46
C GLY A 543 16.31 -4.66 -14.35
N GLN A 544 15.01 -4.45 -14.45
CA GLN A 544 14.37 -3.14 -14.26
C GLN A 544 14.57 -2.60 -12.82
N ARG A 545 14.39 -3.45 -11.79
CA ARG A 545 14.60 -3.08 -10.38
C ARG A 545 16.04 -2.72 -10.07
N ILE A 546 16.99 -3.50 -10.58
CA ILE A 546 18.42 -3.20 -10.43
C ILE A 546 18.76 -1.85 -11.08
N ARG A 547 18.22 -1.56 -12.26
CA ARG A 547 18.42 -0.27 -12.93
C ARG A 547 17.88 0.89 -12.11
N TRP A 548 16.66 0.76 -11.56
CA TRP A 548 16.07 1.80 -10.71
C TRP A 548 16.85 2.02 -9.42
N ALA A 549 17.22 0.93 -8.72
CA ALA A 549 18.04 1.02 -7.52
C ALA A 549 19.39 1.71 -7.79
N ARG A 550 20.06 1.32 -8.87
CA ARG A 550 21.32 1.94 -9.31
C ARG A 550 21.16 3.43 -9.56
N GLY A 551 20.11 3.82 -10.28
CA GLY A 551 19.86 5.23 -10.61
C GLY A 551 19.57 6.07 -9.37
N MET A 552 18.73 5.59 -8.47
CA MET A 552 18.41 6.31 -7.22
C MET A 552 19.63 6.46 -6.32
N ILE A 553 20.52 5.46 -6.26
CA ILE A 553 21.81 5.57 -5.54
C ILE A 553 22.76 6.57 -6.25
N GLN A 554 22.76 6.61 -7.60
CA GLN A 554 23.52 7.61 -8.34
C GLN A 554 23.03 9.03 -8.01
N ILE A 555 21.72 9.29 -8.00
CA ILE A 555 21.17 10.60 -7.59
C ILE A 555 21.59 10.93 -6.16
N PHE A 556 21.48 9.97 -5.23
CA PHE A 556 21.87 10.17 -3.83
C PHE A 556 23.34 10.60 -3.68
N ARG A 557 24.24 10.11 -4.55
CA ARG A 557 25.66 10.46 -4.55
C ARG A 557 25.98 11.76 -5.27
N LEU A 558 25.31 12.03 -6.40
CA LEU A 558 25.62 13.16 -7.28
C LEU A 558 24.84 14.42 -6.93
N ASP A 559 23.58 14.27 -6.57
CA ASP A 559 22.64 15.36 -6.26
C ASP A 559 21.77 15.03 -5.03
N ASN A 560 22.44 14.89 -3.87
CA ASN A 560 21.78 14.48 -2.63
C ASN A 560 20.66 15.45 -2.24
N PRO A 561 19.40 14.98 -2.10
CA PRO A 561 18.26 15.86 -1.80
C PRO A 561 18.32 16.50 -0.40
N LEU A 562 19.03 15.88 0.57
CA LEU A 562 19.16 16.42 1.93
C LEU A 562 20.05 17.66 1.97
N PHE A 563 20.96 17.77 1.01
CA PHE A 563 21.92 18.88 0.94
C PHE A 563 21.66 19.79 -0.27
N GLY A 564 22.41 20.85 -0.37
CA GLY A 564 22.27 21.83 -1.47
C GLY A 564 21.09 22.78 -1.30
N ARG A 565 20.98 23.73 -2.24
CA ARG A 565 19.97 24.79 -2.22
C ARG A 565 18.76 24.44 -3.10
N GLY A 566 17.67 25.17 -2.96
CA GLY A 566 16.53 25.17 -3.87
C GLY A 566 15.35 24.26 -3.44
N LEU A 567 15.57 23.23 -2.63
CA LEU A 567 14.50 22.37 -2.13
C LEU A 567 13.97 22.84 -0.78
N THR A 568 12.65 22.79 -0.62
CA THR A 568 12.00 22.89 0.70
C THR A 568 12.22 21.64 1.53
N LEU A 569 12.09 21.71 2.87
CA LEU A 569 12.24 20.54 3.73
C LEU A 569 11.31 19.38 3.35
N PRO A 570 10.00 19.59 3.09
CA PRO A 570 9.13 18.53 2.63
C PRO A 570 9.61 17.84 1.35
N GLN A 571 10.05 18.61 0.35
CA GLN A 571 10.60 18.06 -0.89
C GLN A 571 11.84 17.19 -0.62
N ARG A 572 12.75 17.67 0.24
CA ARG A 572 13.94 16.90 0.64
C ARG A 572 13.56 15.55 1.22
N LEU A 573 12.59 15.52 2.12
CA LEU A 573 12.13 14.29 2.77
C LEU A 573 11.45 13.34 1.78
N CYS A 574 10.63 13.84 0.84
CA CYS A 574 9.99 13.01 -0.18
C CYS A 574 11.01 12.36 -1.13
N PHE A 575 11.94 13.15 -1.67
CA PHE A 575 13.00 12.61 -2.54
C PHE A 575 13.94 11.67 -1.79
N PHE A 576 14.30 12.01 -0.54
CA PHE A 576 15.12 11.13 0.29
C PHE A 576 14.43 9.80 0.57
N ASN A 577 13.13 9.81 0.91
CA ASN A 577 12.38 8.58 1.13
C ASN A 577 12.34 7.68 -0.11
N ALA A 578 12.16 8.27 -1.30
CA ALA A 578 12.19 7.53 -2.56
C ALA A 578 13.54 6.85 -2.81
N MET A 579 14.65 7.52 -2.47
CA MET A 579 15.99 6.93 -2.59
C MET A 579 16.26 5.89 -1.51
N LEU A 580 15.86 6.18 -0.27
CA LEU A 580 16.02 5.27 0.87
C LEU A 580 15.29 3.96 0.65
N HIS A 581 14.12 3.99 -0.01
CA HIS A 581 13.35 2.80 -0.34
C HIS A 581 14.20 1.74 -1.07
N PHE A 582 15.07 2.13 -2.00
CA PHE A 582 15.89 1.19 -2.77
C PHE A 582 17.06 0.57 -1.96
N LEU A 583 17.29 1.01 -0.74
CA LEU A 583 18.27 0.39 0.17
C LEU A 583 17.66 -0.76 1.00
N HIS A 584 16.40 -1.11 0.82
CA HIS A 584 15.69 -2.11 1.64
C HIS A 584 16.26 -3.52 1.55
N GLY A 585 17.01 -3.85 0.50
CA GLY A 585 17.55 -5.20 0.30
C GLY A 585 18.45 -5.67 1.44
N LEU A 586 19.36 -4.80 1.92
CA LEU A 586 20.28 -5.16 3.02
C LEU A 586 19.55 -5.35 4.37
N PRO A 587 18.70 -4.43 4.85
CA PRO A 587 17.89 -4.67 6.05
C PRO A 587 17.03 -5.92 5.96
N ARG A 588 16.43 -6.19 4.79
CA ARG A 588 15.61 -7.38 4.56
C ARG A 588 16.43 -8.66 4.68
N LEU A 589 17.64 -8.69 4.12
CA LEU A 589 18.56 -9.80 4.28
C LEU A 589 18.93 -10.00 5.76
N ILE A 590 19.22 -8.93 6.49
CA ILE A 590 19.52 -8.99 7.94
C ILE A 590 18.35 -9.60 8.70
N PHE A 591 17.10 -9.15 8.46
CA PHE A 591 15.92 -9.73 9.10
C PHE A 591 15.74 -11.22 8.79
N LEU A 592 16.02 -11.63 7.55
CA LEU A 592 15.89 -13.02 7.11
C LEU A 592 16.93 -13.93 7.79
N VAL A 593 18.17 -13.46 7.93
CA VAL A 593 19.26 -14.27 8.51
C VAL A 593 19.39 -14.11 10.02
N ALA A 594 18.72 -13.13 10.63
CA ALA A 594 18.80 -12.84 12.06
C ALA A 594 18.59 -14.06 13.00
N PRO A 595 17.69 -15.01 12.71
CA PRO A 595 17.56 -16.20 13.57
C PRO A 595 18.76 -17.17 13.50
N LEU A 596 19.53 -17.18 12.40
CA LEU A 596 20.55 -18.19 12.14
C LEU A 596 21.74 -18.15 13.13
N PRO A 597 22.30 -16.99 13.52
CA PRO A 597 23.37 -16.92 14.50
C PRO A 597 22.98 -17.58 15.84
N TYR A 598 21.76 -17.37 16.30
CA TYR A 598 21.24 -18.04 17.50
C TYR A 598 21.11 -19.55 17.29
N MET A 599 20.55 -19.98 16.15
CA MET A 599 20.29 -21.39 15.89
C MET A 599 21.56 -22.24 15.71
N PHE A 600 22.64 -21.65 15.18
CA PHE A 600 23.86 -22.39 14.83
C PHE A 600 25.06 -22.13 15.73
N ALA A 601 25.06 -21.01 16.48
CA ALA A 601 26.23 -20.57 17.23
C ALA A 601 25.91 -20.03 18.64
N ASP A 602 24.68 -20.20 19.13
CA ASP A 602 24.19 -19.67 20.42
C ASP A 602 24.46 -18.16 20.62
N ILE A 603 24.47 -17.40 19.52
CA ILE A 603 24.68 -15.94 19.54
C ILE A 603 23.36 -15.25 19.89
N TYR A 604 23.31 -14.57 21.03
CA TYR A 604 22.11 -13.87 21.50
C TYR A 604 22.04 -12.45 20.91
N ILE A 605 21.34 -12.30 19.80
CA ILE A 605 21.20 -11.01 19.09
C ILE A 605 20.37 -10.00 19.87
N ILE A 606 19.41 -10.48 20.68
CA ILE A 606 18.53 -9.66 21.53
C ILE A 606 18.67 -10.18 22.96
N TYR A 607 19.32 -9.40 23.80
CA TYR A 607 19.50 -9.73 25.22
C TYR A 607 18.26 -9.38 26.02
N ALA A 608 17.25 -10.24 25.95
CA ALA A 608 15.97 -10.04 26.65
C ALA A 608 15.20 -11.35 26.83
N THR A 609 14.30 -11.35 27.81
CA THR A 609 13.38 -12.48 27.99
C THR A 609 12.35 -12.56 26.87
N ALA A 610 11.91 -13.77 26.50
CA ALA A 610 10.88 -13.96 25.48
C ALA A 610 9.60 -13.16 25.78
N ALA A 611 9.20 -13.06 27.04
CA ALA A 611 8.04 -12.27 27.45
C ALA A 611 8.21 -10.78 27.14
N SER A 612 9.40 -10.23 27.39
CA SER A 612 9.72 -8.83 27.04
C SER A 612 9.75 -8.62 25.53
N ILE A 613 10.37 -9.55 24.78
CA ILE A 613 10.38 -9.49 23.30
C ILE A 613 8.95 -9.44 22.78
N PHE A 614 8.08 -10.35 23.18
CA PHE A 614 6.67 -10.34 22.74
C PHE A 614 5.92 -9.08 23.17
N ALA A 615 6.17 -8.56 24.36
CA ALA A 615 5.52 -7.35 24.86
C ALA A 615 5.89 -6.08 24.07
N TYR A 616 7.05 -6.04 23.42
CA TYR A 616 7.47 -4.87 22.63
C TYR A 616 7.30 -5.09 21.12
N VAL A 617 7.67 -6.26 20.58
CA VAL A 617 7.66 -6.54 19.14
C VAL A 617 6.25 -6.67 18.60
N ILE A 618 5.38 -7.49 19.25
CA ILE A 618 4.02 -7.74 18.72
C ILE A 618 3.21 -6.45 18.56
N PRO A 619 3.14 -5.57 19.58
CA PRO A 619 2.40 -4.32 19.42
C PRO A 619 2.96 -3.42 18.32
N HIS A 620 4.28 -3.30 18.20
CA HIS A 620 4.92 -2.56 17.12
C HIS A 620 4.48 -3.10 15.75
N MET A 621 4.59 -4.41 15.52
CA MET A 621 4.17 -5.03 14.26
C MET A 621 2.67 -4.85 13.98
N VAL A 622 1.82 -5.04 14.98
CA VAL A 622 0.36 -4.91 14.82
C VAL A 622 -0.03 -3.47 14.52
N HIS A 623 0.49 -2.49 15.26
CA HIS A 623 0.20 -1.08 15.01
C HIS A 623 0.67 -0.64 13.62
N SER A 624 1.88 -1.00 13.24
CA SER A 624 2.43 -0.70 11.91
C SER A 624 1.58 -1.35 10.80
N ALA A 625 1.24 -2.63 10.93
CA ALA A 625 0.45 -3.36 9.95
C ALA A 625 -0.96 -2.78 9.79
N VAL A 626 -1.66 -2.50 10.89
CA VAL A 626 -3.02 -1.92 10.85
C VAL A 626 -3.01 -0.51 10.27
N THR A 627 -2.05 0.32 10.68
CA THR A 627 -1.94 1.68 10.17
C THR A 627 -1.64 1.67 8.67
N ASN A 628 -0.69 0.85 8.22
CA ASN A 628 -0.39 0.70 6.80
C ASN A 628 -1.58 0.15 6.00
N GLN A 629 -2.30 -0.83 6.54
CA GLN A 629 -3.50 -1.35 5.88
C GLN A 629 -4.59 -0.29 5.70
N MET A 630 -4.77 0.56 6.69
CA MET A 630 -5.75 1.65 6.61
C MET A 630 -5.34 2.73 5.63
N LEU A 631 -4.07 3.05 5.60
CA LEU A 631 -3.48 4.03 4.72
C LEU A 631 -3.54 3.60 3.26
N GLN A 632 -3.15 2.36 2.99
CA GLN A 632 -2.97 1.79 1.66
C GLN A 632 -4.22 1.07 1.14
N ARG A 633 -5.41 1.44 1.61
CA ARG A 633 -6.68 0.81 1.18
C ARG A 633 -6.82 0.81 -0.35
N GLY A 634 -6.89 -0.39 -0.95
CA GLY A 634 -7.05 -0.56 -2.39
C GLY A 634 -5.78 -0.46 -3.23
N TYR A 635 -4.66 0.02 -2.64
CA TYR A 635 -3.37 0.17 -3.33
C TYR A 635 -2.31 -0.80 -2.81
N ARG A 636 -2.68 -1.67 -1.87
CA ARG A 636 -1.72 -2.56 -1.26
C ARG A 636 -1.41 -3.74 -2.15
N TYR A 637 -0.14 -3.92 -2.37
CA TYR A 637 0.45 -5.06 -3.00
C TYR A 637 0.27 -6.35 -2.17
N PRO A 638 -0.01 -7.52 -2.77
CA PRO A 638 -0.14 -8.79 -2.07
C PRO A 638 1.10 -9.14 -1.24
N PHE A 639 0.89 -9.58 0.02
CA PHE A 639 2.00 -10.04 0.87
C PHE A 639 2.84 -11.14 0.20
N LEU A 640 2.18 -12.05 -0.51
CA LEU A 640 2.85 -13.15 -1.22
C LEU A 640 3.75 -12.65 -2.35
N ALA A 641 3.40 -11.54 -3.00
CA ALA A 641 4.24 -10.96 -4.02
C ALA A 641 5.52 -10.34 -3.43
N GLY A 642 5.46 -9.79 -2.22
CA GLY A 642 6.63 -9.34 -1.47
C GLY A 642 7.63 -10.45 -1.10
N VAL A 643 7.25 -11.72 -1.21
CA VAL A 643 8.17 -12.86 -1.01
C VAL A 643 9.11 -13.03 -2.21
N TYR A 644 8.68 -12.59 -3.40
CA TYR A 644 9.48 -12.71 -4.62
C TYR A 644 10.44 -11.51 -4.84
N GLU A 645 10.23 -10.40 -4.14
CA GLU A 645 11.18 -9.29 -4.09
C GLU A 645 12.37 -9.56 -3.15
#